data_4b846c25edb57888f6536df16dbf9d5c
#
_entry.id   4b846c25edb57888f6536df16dbf9d5c
#
_cell.length_a   1.000
_cell.length_b   1.000
_cell.length_c   1.000
_cell.angle_alpha   90.00
_cell.angle_beta   90.00
_cell.angle_gamma   90.00
#
_symmetry.space_group_name_H-M   'P 1'
#
loop_
_entity.id
_entity.type
_entity.pdbx_description
1 polymer ?
#
loop_
_entity_poly.entity_id
_entity_poly.type
_entity_poly.pdbx_seq_one_letter_code
_entity_poly.pdbx_strand_id
1 'polypeptide(L)'
;MAKHLKNPAADTAGAADLSPERTTSWRARESLLAAAGAAVFVVLCGLYAVYFFRVPIARQLDLYRYQLLGFFLVPEELVQQWRAAPVGDVAVADRIPLLLLAGTVWGVAFLLGWLVLSRVRIARQLSRLEYFAFATGIGLSGLSLLTLAVGLLGGLNQPLVFLAAGLAIVMVSVWQARRVAAWRADRPASASASAAAGAVGDEPAAPARQRPRAWWCALPFVLVIVGGALLPPLDFDVLEYHLQVPREWVQSGRITFLPHNVYGNMPLGAEALAALTMAVSPGEEGWWWGALAGKLVMALFAPLTALLLYSAASRCVSREAGIVAALLYLSTPWITHVSANGLNEGVIGFYLLAASYATKRWLDERHADPVAARGYVWLAGWMAGAAAACKYTCVVLVVLPLLIVVLVMSRRDWLRTVSAFVVAVMLACGLWYGKNWVQTGNPVYPLLPRVFTSQPRTPEQVVQFQRAHRVPVDAEGRRYSPAQAWATLRSLLGDSVHHSPLLVPFAALVLVRRRTLRQAAYWLIGGLVFVAVWWLTTHRLDRFLVPACPLFALVGAIGATWSSSRVWRGTMWTVLGLGLAASFMMVVSRPVADNRYLVRLTQLRDDPQLTTVTVAHRYLNQHVPPRRRALVVGDAAVFNLRVPVLYSTCFDTSVLEELLRDRDAQARRARLKELRVSHIFVNWQEIARYQQPGNYGFTAAITPELIHGELEAEQQLIRAVAVPELDRQSGEIFEVVTSPDRP
;
A
#
# COMPACT_ATOMS: atom_id res chain seq x y z
N MET A 1 -4.92 49.75 -25.12
CA MET A 1 -6.05 49.17 -25.86
C MET A 1 -6.88 48.30 -24.92
N ALA A 2 -7.94 48.87 -24.36
CA ALA A 2 -8.87 48.19 -23.48
C ALA A 2 -9.94 47.48 -24.33
N LYS A 3 -10.14 46.14 -24.11
CA LYS A 3 -11.31 45.44 -24.64
C LYS A 3 -11.95 44.59 -23.52
N HIS A 4 -13.06 45.09 -23.05
CA HIS A 4 -14.26 44.41 -22.53
C HIS A 4 -14.11 43.05 -21.87
N LEU A 5 -13.98 43.05 -20.56
CA LEU A 5 -14.39 41.93 -19.69
C LEU A 5 -15.93 42.05 -19.53
N LYS A 6 -16.66 41.11 -20.13
CA LYS A 6 -18.10 40.94 -19.90
C LYS A 6 -18.34 40.41 -18.49
N ASN A 7 -19.19 41.11 -17.76
CA ASN A 7 -19.67 40.84 -16.42
C ASN A 7 -20.48 39.52 -16.40
N PRO A 8 -20.18 38.49 -15.58
CA PRO A 8 -20.93 37.24 -15.56
C PRO A 8 -22.32 37.32 -14.89
N ALA A 9 -22.72 38.50 -14.42
CA ALA A 9 -24.05 38.72 -13.79
C ALA A 9 -25.21 38.90 -14.79
N ALA A 10 -24.95 38.96 -16.11
CA ALA A 10 -25.99 39.16 -17.10
C ALA A 10 -26.64 37.89 -17.66
N ASP A 11 -26.08 36.70 -17.35
CA ASP A 11 -26.61 35.41 -17.88
C ASP A 11 -27.67 34.73 -16.99
N THR A 12 -28.04 35.32 -15.84
CA THR A 12 -29.13 34.79 -14.99
C THR A 12 -30.51 35.33 -15.34
N ALA A 13 -30.61 36.38 -16.20
CA ALA A 13 -31.88 36.93 -16.62
C ALA A 13 -32.55 36.17 -17.78
N GLY A 14 -31.87 35.23 -18.43
CA GLY A 14 -32.41 34.45 -19.54
C GLY A 14 -33.15 33.14 -19.14
N ALA A 15 -33.28 32.84 -17.85
CA ALA A 15 -33.88 31.56 -17.39
C ALA A 15 -35.38 31.69 -17.01
N ALA A 16 -35.98 32.87 -17.10
CA ALA A 16 -37.31 33.11 -16.55
C ALA A 16 -38.46 33.12 -17.57
N ASP A 17 -38.22 32.88 -18.86
CA ASP A 17 -39.28 32.96 -19.89
C ASP A 17 -39.24 31.81 -20.91
N LEU A 18 -39.06 30.57 -20.44
CA LEU A 18 -39.32 29.39 -21.26
C LEU A 18 -40.78 28.96 -21.04
N SER A 19 -41.59 29.00 -22.09
CA SER A 19 -42.96 28.51 -22.05
C SER A 19 -43.05 27.09 -21.46
N PRO A 20 -44.09 26.72 -20.71
CA PRO A 20 -44.26 25.38 -20.11
C PRO A 20 -44.04 24.22 -21.08
N GLU A 21 -44.40 24.42 -22.35
CA GLU A 21 -44.21 23.44 -23.43
C GLU A 21 -42.73 23.20 -23.77
N ARG A 22 -41.87 24.22 -23.77
CA ARG A 22 -40.42 24.06 -24.00
C ARG A 22 -39.73 23.36 -22.82
N THR A 23 -40.18 23.61 -21.61
CA THR A 23 -39.64 22.93 -20.43
C THR A 23 -40.04 21.48 -20.34
N THR A 24 -41.27 21.11 -20.78
CA THR A 24 -41.74 19.72 -20.84
C THR A 24 -41.04 18.94 -21.96
N SER A 25 -40.87 19.50 -23.14
CA SER A 25 -40.17 18.87 -24.26
C SER A 25 -38.68 18.66 -23.96
N TRP A 26 -38.02 19.60 -23.27
CA TRP A 26 -36.61 19.48 -22.85
C TRP A 26 -36.44 18.37 -21.81
N ARG A 27 -37.32 18.29 -20.80
CA ARG A 27 -37.29 17.19 -19.78
C ARG A 27 -37.54 15.81 -20.38
N ALA A 28 -38.46 15.70 -21.33
CA ALA A 28 -38.73 14.46 -22.05
C ALA A 28 -37.51 14.02 -22.86
N ARG A 29 -36.84 14.92 -23.57
CA ARG A 29 -35.62 14.64 -24.33
C ARG A 29 -34.45 14.23 -23.43
N GLU A 30 -34.28 14.89 -22.29
CA GLU A 30 -33.24 14.51 -21.29
C GLU A 30 -33.50 13.13 -20.69
N SER A 31 -34.76 12.80 -20.42
CA SER A 31 -35.17 11.48 -19.93
C SER A 31 -34.90 10.37 -20.96
N LEU A 32 -35.19 10.62 -22.24
CA LEU A 32 -34.92 9.66 -23.32
C LEU A 32 -33.39 9.45 -23.49
N LEU A 33 -32.62 10.52 -23.49
CA LEU A 33 -31.15 10.41 -23.55
C LEU A 33 -30.56 9.66 -22.35
N ALA A 34 -31.12 9.87 -21.16
CA ALA A 34 -30.71 9.15 -19.96
C ALA A 34 -31.09 7.66 -20.03
N ALA A 35 -32.26 7.31 -20.56
CA ALA A 35 -32.67 5.92 -20.77
C ALA A 35 -31.81 5.21 -21.82
N ALA A 36 -31.53 5.88 -22.95
CA ALA A 36 -30.62 5.35 -23.98
C ALA A 36 -29.20 5.15 -23.43
N GLY A 37 -28.68 6.15 -22.70
CA GLY A 37 -27.37 6.04 -22.05
C GLY A 37 -27.31 4.92 -21.01
N ALA A 38 -28.38 4.70 -20.24
CA ALA A 38 -28.51 3.60 -19.30
C ALA A 38 -28.49 2.24 -20.01
N ALA A 39 -29.24 2.09 -21.11
CA ALA A 39 -29.25 0.87 -21.90
C ALA A 39 -27.86 0.55 -22.48
N VAL A 40 -27.22 1.55 -23.09
CA VAL A 40 -25.83 1.40 -23.61
C VAL A 40 -24.86 1.02 -22.49
N PHE A 41 -24.96 1.63 -21.32
CA PHE A 41 -24.09 1.33 -20.19
C PHE A 41 -24.29 -0.11 -19.71
N VAL A 42 -25.54 -0.60 -19.60
CA VAL A 42 -25.83 -1.99 -19.23
C VAL A 42 -25.24 -2.98 -20.24
N VAL A 43 -25.40 -2.70 -21.54
CA VAL A 43 -24.82 -3.56 -22.60
C VAL A 43 -23.29 -3.57 -22.51
N LEU A 44 -22.66 -2.42 -22.38
CA LEU A 44 -21.20 -2.34 -22.26
C LEU A 44 -20.68 -3.02 -20.98
N CYS A 45 -21.37 -2.84 -19.85
CA CYS A 45 -21.06 -3.55 -18.62
C CYS A 45 -21.24 -5.05 -18.76
N GLY A 46 -22.28 -5.52 -19.47
CA GLY A 46 -22.52 -6.93 -19.75
C GLY A 46 -21.40 -7.53 -20.60
N LEU A 47 -21.01 -6.87 -21.69
CA LEU A 47 -19.89 -7.29 -22.55
C LEU A 47 -18.58 -7.31 -21.77
N TYR A 48 -18.32 -6.28 -20.99
CA TYR A 48 -17.14 -6.23 -20.14
C TYR A 48 -17.14 -7.31 -19.05
N ALA A 49 -18.29 -7.60 -18.44
CA ALA A 49 -18.43 -8.67 -17.46
C ALA A 49 -18.13 -10.04 -18.07
N VAL A 50 -18.63 -10.33 -19.28
CA VAL A 50 -18.29 -11.56 -20.00
C VAL A 50 -16.79 -11.69 -20.22
N TYR A 51 -16.12 -10.62 -20.67
CA TYR A 51 -14.67 -10.61 -20.81
C TYR A 51 -13.99 -10.81 -19.45
N PHE A 52 -14.34 -10.01 -18.44
CA PHE A 52 -13.74 -10.00 -17.12
C PHE A 52 -13.82 -11.35 -16.40
N PHE A 53 -15.01 -11.97 -16.39
CA PHE A 53 -15.24 -13.22 -15.66
C PHE A 53 -14.68 -14.46 -16.35
N ARG A 54 -14.33 -14.38 -17.64
CA ARG A 54 -13.64 -15.45 -18.39
C ARG A 54 -12.12 -15.47 -18.16
N VAL A 55 -11.56 -14.50 -17.45
CA VAL A 55 -10.13 -14.50 -17.11
C VAL A 55 -9.83 -15.57 -16.07
N PRO A 56 -8.84 -16.47 -16.29
CA PRO A 56 -8.45 -17.48 -15.32
C PRO A 56 -7.78 -16.86 -14.09
N ILE A 57 -8.11 -17.35 -12.92
CA ILE A 57 -7.40 -17.04 -11.66
C ILE A 57 -6.15 -17.89 -11.55
N ALA A 58 -6.27 -19.19 -11.81
CA ALA A 58 -5.19 -20.15 -11.81
C ALA A 58 -5.33 -21.07 -13.02
N ARG A 59 -4.49 -20.83 -14.05
CA ARG A 59 -4.54 -21.61 -15.31
C ARG A 59 -4.26 -23.08 -15.11
N GLN A 60 -3.38 -23.42 -14.18
CA GLN A 60 -3.00 -24.80 -13.88
C GLN A 60 -4.15 -25.62 -13.24
N LEU A 61 -5.14 -24.92 -12.65
CA LEU A 61 -6.28 -25.53 -11.96
C LEU A 61 -7.61 -25.33 -12.73
N ASP A 62 -7.57 -24.78 -13.96
CA ASP A 62 -8.77 -24.40 -14.73
C ASP A 62 -9.77 -23.56 -13.92
N LEU A 63 -9.26 -22.73 -13.01
CA LEU A 63 -10.07 -21.91 -12.13
C LEU A 63 -10.26 -20.52 -12.74
N TYR A 64 -11.53 -20.16 -12.99
CA TYR A 64 -11.95 -18.89 -13.58
C TYR A 64 -12.73 -18.03 -12.58
N ARG A 65 -12.75 -16.70 -12.81
CA ARG A 65 -13.47 -15.76 -11.94
C ARG A 65 -14.96 -16.04 -11.85
N TYR A 66 -15.62 -16.51 -12.93
CA TYR A 66 -17.06 -16.81 -12.90
C TYR A 66 -17.41 -17.92 -11.91
N GLN A 67 -16.49 -18.86 -11.65
CA GLN A 67 -16.72 -19.96 -10.69
C GLN A 67 -16.84 -19.45 -9.25
N LEU A 68 -16.19 -18.31 -8.92
CA LEU A 68 -16.33 -17.71 -7.60
C LEU A 68 -17.75 -17.19 -7.32
N LEU A 69 -18.52 -16.89 -8.37
CA LEU A 69 -19.92 -16.50 -8.21
C LEU A 69 -20.79 -17.67 -7.72
N GLY A 70 -20.33 -18.92 -7.87
CA GLY A 70 -20.98 -20.10 -7.32
C GLY A 70 -21.16 -20.06 -5.81
N PHE A 71 -20.29 -19.35 -5.07
CA PHE A 71 -20.44 -19.16 -3.62
C PHE A 71 -21.71 -18.41 -3.20
N PHE A 72 -22.39 -17.71 -4.12
CA PHE A 72 -23.73 -17.19 -3.85
C PHE A 72 -24.78 -18.31 -3.67
N LEU A 73 -24.55 -19.47 -4.30
CA LEU A 73 -25.43 -20.62 -4.22
C LEU A 73 -25.12 -21.53 -3.03
N VAL A 74 -23.87 -21.53 -2.58
CA VAL A 74 -23.36 -22.38 -1.49
C VAL A 74 -22.56 -21.55 -0.48
N PRO A 75 -23.18 -20.57 0.21
CA PRO A 75 -22.48 -19.69 1.14
C PRO A 75 -21.88 -20.41 2.35
N GLU A 76 -22.41 -21.58 2.71
CA GLU A 76 -21.87 -22.43 3.76
C GLU A 76 -20.44 -22.89 3.47
N GLU A 77 -20.08 -23.08 2.21
CA GLU A 77 -18.73 -23.43 1.80
C GLU A 77 -17.73 -22.34 2.18
N LEU A 78 -18.08 -21.06 2.02
CA LEU A 78 -17.24 -19.95 2.49
C LEU A 78 -17.06 -19.99 4.00
N VAL A 79 -18.10 -20.25 4.77
CA VAL A 79 -18.01 -20.35 6.23
C VAL A 79 -17.10 -21.51 6.65
N GLN A 80 -17.18 -22.65 5.94
CA GLN A 80 -16.26 -23.76 6.17
C GLN A 80 -14.81 -23.40 5.88
N GLN A 81 -14.54 -22.69 4.77
CA GLN A 81 -13.21 -22.18 4.46
C GLN A 81 -12.69 -21.22 5.54
N TRP A 82 -13.55 -20.30 6.04
CA TRP A 82 -13.18 -19.36 7.09
C TRP A 82 -12.83 -20.02 8.42
N ARG A 83 -13.42 -21.18 8.68
CA ARG A 83 -13.12 -22.02 9.84
C ARG A 83 -11.94 -22.96 9.59
N ALA A 84 -11.48 -23.09 8.35
CA ALA A 84 -10.58 -24.15 7.91
C ALA A 84 -11.04 -25.55 8.39
N ALA A 85 -12.35 -25.82 8.25
CA ALA A 85 -12.95 -27.08 8.69
C ALA A 85 -12.29 -28.29 8.00
N PRO A 86 -12.11 -29.43 8.74
CA PRO A 86 -12.65 -29.69 10.07
C PRO A 86 -11.72 -29.36 11.26
N VAL A 87 -10.53 -28.79 11.03
CA VAL A 87 -9.39 -28.80 11.98
C VAL A 87 -9.27 -27.52 12.81
N GLY A 88 -9.78 -26.38 12.31
CA GLY A 88 -9.53 -25.10 12.97
C GLY A 88 -10.44 -24.79 14.15
N ASP A 89 -9.88 -24.42 15.31
CA ASP A 89 -10.61 -23.87 16.43
C ASP A 89 -11.11 -22.45 16.11
N VAL A 90 -12.40 -22.23 16.29
CA VAL A 90 -13.00 -20.89 16.17
C VAL A 90 -12.54 -20.03 17.35
N ALA A 91 -11.70 -19.06 17.08
CA ALA A 91 -11.21 -18.12 18.07
C ALA A 91 -10.90 -16.78 17.44
N VAL A 92 -11.61 -15.74 17.86
CA VAL A 92 -11.41 -14.36 17.41
C VAL A 92 -10.89 -13.43 18.50
N ALA A 93 -10.92 -13.89 19.75
CA ALA A 93 -10.51 -13.08 20.90
C ALA A 93 -9.02 -12.76 20.92
N ASP A 94 -8.18 -13.60 20.32
CA ASP A 94 -6.73 -13.40 20.19
C ASP A 94 -6.36 -12.21 19.29
N ARG A 95 -7.32 -11.68 18.53
CA ARG A 95 -7.18 -10.49 17.69
C ARG A 95 -7.42 -9.19 18.44
N ILE A 96 -8.09 -9.22 19.61
CA ILE A 96 -8.43 -8.02 20.38
C ILE A 96 -7.19 -7.21 20.78
N PRO A 97 -6.09 -7.82 21.31
CA PRO A 97 -4.89 -7.06 21.63
C PRO A 97 -4.28 -6.35 20.40
N LEU A 98 -4.33 -6.99 19.23
CA LEU A 98 -3.82 -6.42 17.98
C LEU A 98 -4.65 -5.22 17.51
N LEU A 99 -5.98 -5.33 17.60
CA LEU A 99 -6.91 -4.22 17.32
C LEU A 99 -6.68 -3.04 18.27
N LEU A 100 -6.48 -3.31 19.57
CA LEU A 100 -6.20 -2.28 20.56
C LEU A 100 -4.86 -1.60 20.30
N LEU A 101 -3.81 -2.35 20.00
CA LEU A 101 -2.49 -1.80 19.70
C LEU A 101 -2.53 -0.94 18.43
N ALA A 102 -3.11 -1.46 17.34
CA ALA A 102 -3.26 -0.70 16.10
C ALA A 102 -4.11 0.57 16.31
N GLY A 103 -5.22 0.45 17.05
CA GLY A 103 -6.08 1.58 17.40
C GLY A 103 -5.35 2.64 18.25
N THR A 104 -4.48 2.21 19.17
CA THR A 104 -3.64 3.12 19.98
C THR A 104 -2.65 3.87 19.08
N VAL A 105 -1.93 3.18 18.20
CA VAL A 105 -1.01 3.82 17.24
C VAL A 105 -1.75 4.84 16.37
N TRP A 106 -2.94 4.50 15.88
CA TRP A 106 -3.78 5.40 15.09
C TRP A 106 -4.27 6.60 15.89
N GLY A 107 -4.67 6.39 17.14
CA GLY A 107 -5.08 7.47 18.06
C GLY A 107 -3.94 8.45 18.33
N VAL A 108 -2.76 7.94 18.66
CA VAL A 108 -1.55 8.76 18.87
C VAL A 108 -1.15 9.50 17.58
N ALA A 109 -1.23 8.83 16.43
CA ALA A 109 -0.97 9.46 15.14
C ALA A 109 -1.96 10.60 14.87
N PHE A 110 -3.26 10.36 15.06
CA PHE A 110 -4.26 11.42 14.92
C PHE A 110 -3.96 12.63 15.83
N LEU A 111 -3.64 12.39 17.10
CA LEU A 111 -3.29 13.47 18.05
C LEU A 111 -2.05 14.24 17.61
N LEU A 112 -0.99 13.56 17.16
CA LEU A 112 0.22 14.19 16.64
C LEU A 112 -0.11 15.08 15.43
N GLY A 113 -0.83 14.54 14.46
CA GLY A 113 -1.23 15.32 13.28
C GLY A 113 -2.22 16.43 13.60
N TRP A 114 -3.11 16.25 14.59
CA TRP A 114 -3.98 17.29 15.10
C TRP A 114 -3.17 18.45 15.70
N LEU A 115 -2.15 18.16 16.49
CA LEU A 115 -1.24 19.17 17.03
C LEU A 115 -0.57 20.01 15.94
N VAL A 116 -0.16 19.38 14.85
CA VAL A 116 0.46 20.07 13.71
C VAL A 116 -0.59 20.86 12.93
N LEU A 117 -1.65 20.21 12.48
CA LEU A 117 -2.63 20.78 11.57
C LEU A 117 -3.46 21.91 12.21
N SER A 118 -3.72 21.84 13.53
CA SER A 118 -4.44 22.88 14.26
C SER A 118 -3.72 24.24 14.29
N ARG A 119 -2.40 24.26 14.02
CA ARG A 119 -1.60 25.48 13.92
C ARG A 119 -1.61 26.10 12.53
N VAL A 120 -2.14 25.39 11.55
CA VAL A 120 -2.20 25.84 10.14
C VAL A 120 -3.59 26.43 9.85
N ARG A 121 -3.66 27.57 9.19
CA ARG A 121 -4.93 28.27 8.90
C ARG A 121 -5.94 27.44 8.13
N ILE A 122 -5.50 26.51 7.27
CA ILE A 122 -6.38 25.66 6.48
C ILE A 122 -7.27 24.74 7.34
N ALA A 123 -6.91 24.50 8.60
CA ALA A 123 -7.68 23.68 9.52
C ALA A 123 -9.16 24.06 9.60
N ARG A 124 -9.46 25.37 9.42
CA ARG A 124 -10.82 25.90 9.47
C ARG A 124 -11.61 25.69 8.17
N GLN A 125 -10.93 25.43 7.06
CA GLN A 125 -11.53 25.24 5.73
C GLN A 125 -11.77 23.75 5.42
N LEU A 126 -11.18 22.84 6.20
CA LEU A 126 -11.35 21.40 6.05
C LEU A 126 -12.66 20.96 6.72
N SER A 127 -13.40 20.07 6.05
CA SER A 127 -14.48 19.33 6.69
C SER A 127 -13.92 18.43 7.78
N ARG A 128 -14.77 17.94 8.68
CA ARG A 128 -14.35 17.05 9.77
C ARG A 128 -13.62 15.79 9.27
N LEU A 129 -14.09 15.22 8.16
CA LEU A 129 -13.49 14.02 7.57
C LEU A 129 -12.15 14.32 6.88
N GLU A 130 -12.07 15.44 6.13
CA GLU A 130 -10.80 15.91 5.55
C GLU A 130 -9.77 16.17 6.65
N TYR A 131 -10.19 16.86 7.72
CA TYR A 131 -9.34 17.13 8.85
C TYR A 131 -8.82 15.86 9.51
N PHE A 132 -9.72 14.89 9.75
CA PHE A 132 -9.35 13.58 10.31
C PHE A 132 -8.36 12.85 9.41
N ALA A 133 -8.63 12.78 8.09
CA ALA A 133 -7.76 12.07 7.16
C ALA A 133 -6.37 12.70 7.06
N PHE A 134 -6.30 14.03 6.91
CA PHE A 134 -5.01 14.73 6.83
C PHE A 134 -4.24 14.70 8.14
N ALA A 135 -4.90 14.91 9.28
CA ALA A 135 -4.26 14.83 10.59
C ALA A 135 -3.68 13.43 10.83
N THR A 136 -4.46 12.38 10.58
CA THR A 136 -3.99 11.01 10.73
C THR A 136 -2.82 10.70 9.80
N GLY A 137 -2.89 11.12 8.52
CA GLY A 137 -1.80 10.94 7.56
C GLY A 137 -0.50 11.65 7.97
N ILE A 138 -0.58 12.91 8.45
CA ILE A 138 0.58 13.63 9.02
C ILE A 138 1.16 12.88 10.20
N GLY A 139 0.29 12.43 11.11
CA GLY A 139 0.73 11.76 12.32
C GLY A 139 1.37 10.39 12.07
N LEU A 140 0.81 9.56 11.18
CA LEU A 140 1.41 8.28 10.81
C LEU A 140 2.78 8.48 10.14
N SER A 141 2.91 9.45 9.24
CA SER A 141 4.21 9.84 8.67
C SER A 141 5.17 10.34 9.76
N GLY A 142 4.68 11.13 10.73
CA GLY A 142 5.47 11.61 11.86
C GLY A 142 5.94 10.48 12.79
N LEU A 143 5.08 9.49 13.09
CA LEU A 143 5.47 8.31 13.87
C LEU A 143 6.48 7.43 13.12
N SER A 144 6.35 7.30 11.80
CA SER A 144 7.34 6.63 10.96
C SER A 144 8.72 7.31 11.06
N LEU A 145 8.77 8.64 10.95
CA LEU A 145 10.00 9.42 11.12
C LEU A 145 10.58 9.33 12.53
N LEU A 146 9.72 9.33 13.56
CA LEU A 146 10.14 9.10 14.95
C LEU A 146 10.80 7.73 15.10
N THR A 147 10.17 6.69 14.55
CA THR A 147 10.72 5.33 14.59
C THR A 147 12.07 5.25 13.89
N LEU A 148 12.21 5.88 12.72
CA LEU A 148 13.48 5.99 12.02
C LEU A 148 14.53 6.70 12.88
N ALA A 149 14.20 7.85 13.47
CA ALA A 149 15.12 8.61 14.29
C ALA A 149 15.58 7.81 15.53
N VAL A 150 14.65 7.19 16.24
CA VAL A 150 14.96 6.30 17.39
C VAL A 150 15.82 5.13 16.94
N GLY A 151 15.55 4.54 15.79
CA GLY A 151 16.34 3.45 15.22
C GLY A 151 17.76 3.86 14.84
N LEU A 152 17.95 5.03 14.27
CA LEU A 152 19.28 5.55 13.96
C LEU A 152 20.10 5.83 15.23
N LEU A 153 19.45 6.20 16.32
CA LEU A 153 20.07 6.41 17.63
C LEU A 153 20.29 5.13 18.44
N GLY A 154 19.76 3.97 17.97
CA GLY A 154 19.96 2.68 18.65
C GLY A 154 18.97 2.40 19.78
N GLY A 155 17.77 2.96 19.70
CA GLY A 155 16.73 2.82 20.74
C GLY A 155 15.53 1.96 20.36
N LEU A 156 15.55 1.21 19.25
CA LEU A 156 14.38 0.44 18.80
C LEU A 156 13.96 -0.72 19.72
N ASN A 157 14.89 -1.27 20.47
CA ASN A 157 14.62 -2.31 21.48
C ASN A 157 14.24 -1.76 22.85
N GLN A 158 13.97 -0.45 22.94
CA GLN A 158 13.58 0.25 24.18
C GLN A 158 12.11 0.69 24.10
N PRO A 159 11.13 -0.15 24.47
CA PRO A 159 9.70 0.16 24.35
C PRO A 159 9.30 1.43 25.12
N LEU A 160 10.00 1.71 26.25
CA LEU A 160 9.74 2.90 27.07
C LEU A 160 9.93 4.21 26.31
N VAL A 161 10.82 4.28 25.33
CA VAL A 161 11.03 5.47 24.50
C VAL A 161 9.75 5.80 23.71
N PHE A 162 9.14 4.80 23.10
CA PHE A 162 7.91 4.98 22.33
C PHE A 162 6.71 5.25 23.22
N LEU A 163 6.61 4.57 24.38
CA LEU A 163 5.55 4.81 25.35
C LEU A 163 5.64 6.23 25.94
N ALA A 164 6.85 6.70 26.27
CA ALA A 164 7.06 8.06 26.75
C ALA A 164 6.73 9.11 25.66
N ALA A 165 7.14 8.89 24.41
CA ALA A 165 6.79 9.75 23.29
C ALA A 165 5.28 9.79 23.05
N GLY A 166 4.60 8.64 23.07
CA GLY A 166 3.14 8.55 22.97
C GLY A 166 2.43 9.30 24.08
N LEU A 167 2.86 9.09 25.33
CA LEU A 167 2.32 9.80 26.50
C LEU A 167 2.53 11.31 26.40
N ALA A 168 3.71 11.76 25.96
CA ALA A 168 4.00 13.18 25.75
C ALA A 168 3.06 13.78 24.69
N ILE A 169 2.82 13.08 23.56
CA ILE A 169 1.87 13.52 22.53
C ILE A 169 0.47 13.68 23.13
N VAL A 170 0.00 12.69 23.92
CA VAL A 170 -1.31 12.74 24.58
C VAL A 170 -1.38 13.92 25.55
N MET A 171 -0.39 14.09 26.44
CA MET A 171 -0.36 15.18 27.42
C MET A 171 -0.38 16.56 26.76
N VAL A 172 0.46 16.78 25.74
CA VAL A 172 0.48 18.03 24.97
C VAL A 172 -0.86 18.27 24.27
N SER A 173 -1.48 17.22 23.75
CA SER A 173 -2.79 17.33 23.10
C SER A 173 -3.88 17.71 24.10
N VAL A 174 -3.92 17.10 25.27
CA VAL A 174 -4.88 17.44 26.36
C VAL A 174 -4.65 18.88 26.83
N TRP A 175 -3.39 19.26 27.07
CA TRP A 175 -3.05 20.64 27.46
C TRP A 175 -3.51 21.68 26.43
N GLN A 176 -3.23 21.43 25.14
CA GLN A 176 -3.68 22.32 24.06
C GLN A 176 -5.22 22.38 23.97
N ALA A 177 -5.90 21.24 24.10
CA ALA A 177 -7.36 21.20 24.08
C ALA A 177 -7.96 22.02 25.23
N ARG A 178 -7.41 21.90 26.46
CA ARG A 178 -7.82 22.68 27.63
C ARG A 178 -7.60 24.19 27.41
N ARG A 179 -6.44 24.59 26.84
CA ARG A 179 -6.17 26.02 26.50
C ARG A 179 -7.17 26.58 25.52
N VAL A 180 -7.52 25.82 24.48
CA VAL A 180 -8.52 26.24 23.48
C VAL A 180 -9.90 26.33 24.12
N ALA A 181 -10.27 25.41 25.03
CA ALA A 181 -11.54 25.45 25.74
C ALA A 181 -11.63 26.66 26.69
N ALA A 182 -10.60 26.92 27.48
CA ALA A 182 -10.51 28.08 28.37
C ALA A 182 -10.63 29.40 27.57
N TRP A 183 -9.86 29.53 26.49
CA TRP A 183 -9.92 30.71 25.63
C TRP A 183 -11.30 30.95 24.99
N ARG A 184 -12.06 29.87 24.70
CA ARG A 184 -13.46 29.97 24.23
C ARG A 184 -14.41 30.38 25.35
N ALA A 185 -14.20 29.92 26.59
CA ALA A 185 -15.01 30.27 27.72
C ALA A 185 -14.85 31.75 28.14
N ASP A 186 -13.64 32.30 28.01
CA ASP A 186 -13.31 33.69 28.34
C ASP A 186 -13.81 34.73 27.32
N ARG A 187 -14.36 34.28 26.18
CA ARG A 187 -14.93 35.20 25.18
C ARG A 187 -16.33 35.62 25.57
N PRO A 188 -16.62 36.91 25.62
CA PRO A 188 -17.98 37.41 25.90
C PRO A 188 -18.96 36.89 24.86
N ALA A 189 -20.16 36.50 25.31
CA ALA A 189 -21.21 35.91 24.47
C ALA A 189 -21.57 36.76 23.22
N SER A 190 -21.36 38.05 23.28
CA SER A 190 -21.54 38.98 22.17
C SER A 190 -20.57 38.75 20.99
N ALA A 191 -19.33 38.36 21.29
CA ALA A 191 -18.32 38.03 20.25
C ALA A 191 -18.58 36.67 19.61
N SER A 192 -19.20 35.73 20.33
CA SER A 192 -19.57 34.41 19.80
C SER A 192 -20.81 34.51 18.88
N ALA A 193 -21.75 35.36 19.17
CA ALA A 193 -22.93 35.60 18.34
C ALA A 193 -22.55 36.26 16.99
N SER A 194 -21.64 37.23 17.01
CA SER A 194 -21.17 37.90 15.76
C SER A 194 -20.34 36.96 14.89
N ALA A 195 -19.54 36.06 15.47
CA ALA A 195 -18.77 35.04 14.73
C ALA A 195 -19.68 33.94 14.18
N ALA A 196 -20.74 33.58 14.90
CA ALA A 196 -21.77 32.65 14.43
C ALA A 196 -22.67 33.27 13.33
N ALA A 197 -23.01 34.53 13.46
CA ALA A 197 -23.79 35.25 12.44
C ALA A 197 -23.01 35.49 11.12
N GLY A 198 -21.70 35.63 11.18
CA GLY A 198 -20.84 35.69 10.00
C GLY A 198 -20.50 34.34 9.35
N ALA A 199 -20.79 33.23 10.03
CA ALA A 199 -20.59 31.87 9.53
C ALA A 199 -21.87 31.20 9.00
N VAL A 200 -23.03 31.79 9.29
CA VAL A 200 -24.33 31.34 8.79
C VAL A 200 -24.74 32.33 7.67
N GLY A 201 -24.13 32.15 6.49
CA GLY A 201 -24.85 32.47 5.27
C GLY A 201 -26.05 31.51 5.27
N ASP A 202 -27.27 32.08 5.23
CA ASP A 202 -28.53 31.35 5.13
C ASP A 202 -28.55 30.42 3.92
N GLU A 203 -27.93 29.22 4.06
CA GLU A 203 -28.40 28.08 3.31
C GLU A 203 -29.65 27.57 4.03
N PRO A 204 -30.82 27.59 3.37
CA PRO A 204 -32.05 27.07 3.96
C PRO A 204 -31.76 25.67 4.45
N ALA A 205 -32.04 25.40 5.72
CA ALA A 205 -31.85 24.09 6.37
C ALA A 205 -32.45 23.01 5.46
N ALA A 206 -31.61 22.37 4.68
CA ALA A 206 -32.06 21.29 3.82
C ALA A 206 -32.72 20.25 4.72
N PRO A 207 -33.94 19.76 4.39
CA PRO A 207 -34.66 18.82 5.24
C PRO A 207 -33.73 17.69 5.64
N ALA A 208 -33.83 17.24 6.90
CA ALA A 208 -33.01 16.18 7.47
C ALA A 208 -32.99 14.95 6.54
N ARG A 209 -32.11 15.00 5.53
CA ARG A 209 -32.00 13.96 4.51
C ARG A 209 -31.44 12.73 5.18
N GLN A 210 -32.25 11.67 5.16
CA GLN A 210 -31.89 10.33 5.54
C GLN A 210 -30.43 10.06 5.13
N ARG A 211 -29.60 9.66 6.09
CA ARG A 211 -28.22 9.26 5.80
C ARG A 211 -28.28 8.14 4.76
N PRO A 212 -27.64 8.28 3.60
CA PRO A 212 -27.76 7.27 2.57
C PRO A 212 -27.27 5.94 3.11
N ARG A 213 -28.18 4.96 3.19
CA ARG A 213 -27.90 3.59 3.69
C ARG A 213 -26.77 2.89 2.92
N ALA A 214 -26.44 3.41 1.73
CA ALA A 214 -25.37 2.89 0.86
C ALA A 214 -23.96 2.86 1.50
N TRP A 215 -23.69 3.61 2.57
CA TRP A 215 -22.45 3.50 3.35
C TRP A 215 -22.22 2.09 3.93
N TRP A 216 -23.30 1.38 4.26
CA TRP A 216 -23.18 0.04 4.80
C TRP A 216 -22.60 -0.96 3.79
N CYS A 217 -22.67 -0.66 2.48
CA CYS A 217 -22.04 -1.48 1.45
C CYS A 217 -20.50 -1.46 1.50
N ALA A 218 -19.88 -0.49 2.18
CA ALA A 218 -18.44 -0.44 2.40
C ALA A 218 -17.97 -1.36 3.53
N LEU A 219 -18.85 -1.62 4.53
CA LEU A 219 -18.50 -2.36 5.74
C LEU A 219 -17.97 -3.78 5.46
N PRO A 220 -18.57 -4.60 4.59
CA PRO A 220 -18.06 -5.92 4.28
C PRO A 220 -16.60 -5.90 3.78
N PHE A 221 -16.25 -4.98 2.91
CA PHE A 221 -14.89 -4.84 2.39
C PHE A 221 -13.90 -4.39 3.48
N VAL A 222 -14.29 -3.47 4.34
CA VAL A 222 -13.46 -3.05 5.48
C VAL A 222 -13.23 -4.22 6.44
N LEU A 223 -14.25 -5.01 6.73
CA LEU A 223 -14.12 -6.19 7.59
C LEU A 223 -13.19 -7.25 6.99
N VAL A 224 -13.27 -7.49 5.68
CA VAL A 224 -12.35 -8.40 4.98
C VAL A 224 -10.91 -7.89 5.02
N ILE A 225 -10.70 -6.60 4.77
CA ILE A 225 -9.36 -5.98 4.86
C ILE A 225 -8.79 -6.13 6.29
N VAL A 226 -9.57 -5.79 7.31
CA VAL A 226 -9.16 -5.92 8.71
C VAL A 226 -8.91 -7.38 9.08
N GLY A 227 -9.83 -8.29 8.73
CA GLY A 227 -9.70 -9.71 8.99
C GLY A 227 -8.44 -10.31 8.34
N GLY A 228 -8.22 -10.00 7.06
CA GLY A 228 -7.04 -10.48 6.32
C GLY A 228 -5.71 -9.90 6.85
N ALA A 229 -5.71 -8.62 7.27
CA ALA A 229 -4.52 -8.00 7.84
C ALA A 229 -4.09 -8.65 9.17
N LEU A 230 -5.01 -9.26 9.89
CA LEU A 230 -4.75 -9.96 11.14
C LEU A 230 -4.27 -11.41 10.94
N LEU A 231 -4.31 -11.95 9.71
CA LEU A 231 -3.79 -13.29 9.41
C LEU A 231 -2.26 -13.27 9.27
N PRO A 232 -1.57 -14.43 9.49
CA PRO A 232 -0.15 -14.53 9.21
C PRO A 232 0.21 -14.10 7.79
N PRO A 233 1.38 -13.48 7.57
CA PRO A 233 1.79 -13.03 6.23
C PRO A 233 2.10 -14.20 5.30
N LEU A 234 1.78 -14.05 4.00
CA LEU A 234 2.00 -15.06 2.96
C LEU A 234 2.85 -14.54 1.79
N ASP A 235 2.79 -13.25 1.52
CA ASP A 235 3.47 -12.64 0.37
C ASP A 235 4.99 -12.72 0.54
N PHE A 236 5.70 -13.11 -0.53
CA PHE A 236 7.14 -13.29 -0.52
C PHE A 236 7.88 -12.01 -0.12
N ASP A 237 7.53 -10.87 -0.73
CA ASP A 237 8.16 -9.58 -0.42
C ASP A 237 7.93 -9.18 1.06
N VAL A 238 6.77 -9.56 1.62
CA VAL A 238 6.45 -9.29 3.02
C VAL A 238 7.32 -10.12 3.96
N LEU A 239 7.55 -11.37 3.61
CA LEU A 239 8.41 -12.29 4.38
C LEU A 239 9.91 -12.00 4.18
N GLU A 240 10.28 -11.38 3.04
CA GLU A 240 11.66 -11.05 2.70
C GLU A 240 12.10 -9.73 3.31
N TYR A 241 11.28 -8.64 3.21
CA TYR A 241 11.72 -7.33 3.66
C TYR A 241 10.64 -6.45 4.33
N HIS A 242 9.36 -6.49 3.94
CA HIS A 242 8.36 -5.60 4.55
C HIS A 242 8.15 -5.86 6.06
N LEU A 243 8.29 -7.11 6.53
CA LEU A 243 8.23 -7.45 7.95
C LEU A 243 9.56 -7.99 8.48
N GLN A 244 10.36 -8.67 7.67
CA GLN A 244 11.65 -9.21 8.10
C GLN A 244 12.62 -8.09 8.48
N VAL A 245 12.75 -7.07 7.65
CA VAL A 245 13.66 -5.94 7.92
C VAL A 245 13.26 -5.18 9.19
N PRO A 246 11.99 -4.77 9.42
CA PRO A 246 11.55 -4.25 10.70
C PRO A 246 11.89 -5.14 11.91
N ARG A 247 11.73 -6.46 11.76
CA ARG A 247 12.11 -7.43 12.81
C ARG A 247 13.59 -7.36 13.13
N GLU A 248 14.48 -7.35 12.12
CA GLU A 248 15.93 -7.24 12.31
C GLU A 248 16.32 -5.94 12.99
N TRP A 249 15.70 -4.82 12.59
CA TRP A 249 15.94 -3.54 13.23
C TRP A 249 15.56 -3.56 14.72
N VAL A 250 14.41 -4.13 15.07
CA VAL A 250 13.97 -4.22 16.47
C VAL A 250 14.87 -5.17 17.26
N GLN A 251 15.24 -6.33 16.69
CA GLN A 251 16.14 -7.28 17.33
C GLN A 251 17.54 -6.72 17.57
N SER A 252 18.08 -5.96 16.62
CA SER A 252 19.38 -5.30 16.76
C SER A 252 19.31 -3.99 17.56
N GLY A 253 18.11 -3.48 17.79
CA GLY A 253 17.87 -2.16 18.42
C GLY A 253 18.20 -0.97 17.53
N ARG A 254 18.63 -1.18 16.27
CA ARG A 254 19.17 -0.15 15.38
C ARG A 254 18.70 -0.29 13.93
N ILE A 255 18.61 0.85 13.24
CA ILE A 255 18.50 0.90 11.78
C ILE A 255 19.89 1.13 11.19
N THR A 256 20.48 0.06 10.68
CA THR A 256 21.82 0.08 10.05
C THR A 256 21.75 -0.42 8.62
N PHE A 257 22.85 -0.30 7.89
CA PHE A 257 23.01 -0.94 6.59
C PHE A 257 22.94 -2.47 6.72
N LEU A 258 22.14 -3.12 5.86
CA LEU A 258 21.97 -4.56 5.80
C LEU A 258 22.66 -5.10 4.54
N PRO A 259 23.88 -5.70 4.65
CA PRO A 259 24.63 -6.15 3.48
C PRO A 259 24.02 -7.37 2.78
N HIS A 260 23.17 -8.12 3.49
CA HIS A 260 22.51 -9.33 3.02
C HIS A 260 21.10 -9.09 2.47
N ASN A 261 20.57 -7.87 2.59
CA ASN A 261 19.23 -7.56 2.11
C ASN A 261 19.17 -6.14 1.50
N VAL A 262 19.32 -6.08 0.18
CA VAL A 262 19.34 -4.82 -0.57
C VAL A 262 18.08 -3.98 -0.35
N TYR A 263 16.92 -4.63 -0.23
CA TYR A 263 15.64 -3.95 -0.05
C TYR A 263 15.52 -3.29 1.34
N GLY A 264 16.18 -3.85 2.37
CA GLY A 264 16.22 -3.28 3.71
C GLY A 264 16.93 -1.93 3.80
N ASN A 265 17.69 -1.57 2.76
CA ASN A 265 18.40 -0.30 2.70
C ASN A 265 17.61 0.81 1.97
N MET A 266 16.47 0.49 1.38
CA MET A 266 15.58 1.45 0.72
C MET A 266 14.76 2.27 1.74
N PRO A 267 14.04 3.33 1.31
CA PRO A 267 13.06 3.98 2.16
C PRO A 267 11.91 3.01 2.49
N LEU A 268 11.68 2.78 3.76
CA LEU A 268 10.69 1.84 4.30
C LEU A 268 9.78 2.54 5.32
N GLY A 269 9.18 3.68 4.91
CA GLY A 269 8.39 4.53 5.80
C GLY A 269 7.09 3.89 6.28
N ALA A 270 6.46 3.04 5.49
CA ALA A 270 5.30 2.28 5.92
C ALA A 270 5.71 1.17 6.90
N GLU A 271 6.81 0.49 6.61
CA GLU A 271 7.37 -0.62 7.38
C GLU A 271 7.91 -0.17 8.75
N ALA A 272 8.33 1.10 8.87
CA ALA A 272 8.70 1.69 10.16
C ALA A 272 7.52 1.70 11.17
N LEU A 273 6.27 1.72 10.69
CA LEU A 273 5.11 1.56 11.56
C LEU A 273 4.97 0.12 12.09
N ALA A 274 5.38 -0.87 11.30
CA ALA A 274 5.47 -2.25 11.78
C ALA A 274 6.63 -2.43 12.78
N ALA A 275 7.78 -1.78 12.55
CA ALA A 275 8.86 -1.75 13.53
C ALA A 275 8.41 -1.13 14.87
N LEU A 276 7.61 -0.04 14.83
CA LEU A 276 7.03 0.58 16.02
C LEU A 276 6.16 -0.41 16.80
N THR A 277 5.23 -1.09 16.13
CA THR A 277 4.35 -2.05 16.79
C THR A 277 5.11 -3.26 17.33
N MET A 278 6.12 -3.76 16.64
CA MET A 278 7.02 -4.80 17.13
C MET A 278 7.80 -4.34 18.38
N ALA A 279 8.33 -3.12 18.36
CA ALA A 279 9.14 -2.57 19.45
C ALA A 279 8.35 -2.39 20.75
N VAL A 280 7.04 -2.13 20.69
CA VAL A 280 6.18 -1.96 21.87
C VAL A 280 5.44 -3.23 22.28
N SER A 281 5.50 -4.29 21.51
CA SER A 281 4.84 -5.57 21.82
C SER A 281 5.67 -6.37 22.83
N PRO A 282 5.09 -6.80 23.97
CA PRO A 282 5.83 -7.49 25.02
C PRO A 282 6.09 -8.96 24.69
N GLY A 283 7.11 -9.54 25.37
CA GLY A 283 7.41 -10.97 25.36
C GLY A 283 8.34 -11.40 24.23
N GLU A 284 8.85 -12.62 24.28
CA GLU A 284 9.80 -13.17 23.32
C GLU A 284 9.24 -13.25 21.89
N GLU A 285 7.94 -13.50 21.77
CA GLU A 285 7.22 -13.52 20.49
C GLU A 285 6.57 -12.17 20.14
N GLY A 286 6.86 -11.11 20.90
CA GLY A 286 6.31 -9.77 20.68
C GLY A 286 6.53 -9.24 19.26
N TRP A 287 7.64 -9.60 18.64
CA TRP A 287 7.93 -9.27 17.24
C TRP A 287 6.87 -9.83 16.28
N TRP A 288 6.38 -11.07 16.50
CA TRP A 288 5.38 -11.69 15.64
C TRP A 288 3.99 -11.04 15.82
N TRP A 289 3.56 -10.86 17.07
CA TRP A 289 2.30 -10.18 17.38
C TRP A 289 2.33 -8.71 16.95
N GLY A 290 3.44 -8.03 17.17
CA GLY A 290 3.68 -6.67 16.70
C GLY A 290 3.66 -6.56 15.19
N ALA A 291 4.15 -7.54 14.45
CA ALA A 291 4.08 -7.58 13.00
C ALA A 291 2.64 -7.64 12.48
N LEU A 292 1.78 -8.47 13.08
CA LEU A 292 0.37 -8.55 12.72
C LEU A 292 -0.35 -7.21 13.02
N ALA A 293 -0.07 -6.61 14.18
CA ALA A 293 -0.59 -5.27 14.50
C ALA A 293 -0.08 -4.20 13.51
N GLY A 294 1.17 -4.28 13.08
CA GLY A 294 1.76 -3.40 12.07
C GLY A 294 1.12 -3.56 10.70
N LYS A 295 0.84 -4.80 10.28
CA LYS A 295 0.03 -5.06 9.07
C LYS A 295 -1.33 -4.39 9.17
N LEU A 296 -2.00 -4.50 10.31
CA LEU A 296 -3.29 -3.86 10.53
C LEU A 296 -3.17 -2.33 10.49
N VAL A 297 -2.12 -1.73 11.08
CA VAL A 297 -1.86 -0.28 11.00
C VAL A 297 -1.77 0.16 9.54
N MET A 298 -1.06 -0.60 8.68
CA MET A 298 -0.95 -0.32 7.24
C MET A 298 -2.26 -0.55 6.50
N ALA A 299 -3.01 -1.60 6.84
CA ALA A 299 -4.29 -1.95 6.21
C ALA A 299 -5.36 -0.86 6.40
N LEU A 300 -5.37 -0.20 7.54
CA LEU A 300 -6.32 0.87 7.86
C LEU A 300 -6.15 2.14 7.00
N PHE A 301 -5.07 2.25 6.22
CA PHE A 301 -4.97 3.28 5.18
C PHE A 301 -6.02 3.12 4.07
N ALA A 302 -6.53 1.90 3.82
CA ALA A 302 -7.59 1.70 2.83
C ALA A 302 -8.92 2.38 3.24
N PRO A 303 -9.51 2.16 4.42
CA PRO A 303 -10.68 2.92 4.85
C PRO A 303 -10.40 4.42 5.01
N LEU A 304 -9.19 4.83 5.40
CA LEU A 304 -8.82 6.24 5.45
C LEU A 304 -8.83 6.89 4.05
N THR A 305 -8.31 6.18 3.05
CA THR A 305 -8.36 6.59 1.64
C THR A 305 -9.81 6.74 1.17
N ALA A 306 -10.68 5.78 1.51
CA ALA A 306 -12.10 5.84 1.18
C ALA A 306 -12.81 7.05 1.82
N LEU A 307 -12.48 7.41 3.07
CA LEU A 307 -12.98 8.62 3.73
C LEU A 307 -12.52 9.90 3.02
N LEU A 308 -11.26 9.96 2.60
CA LEU A 308 -10.73 11.09 1.86
C LEU A 308 -11.33 11.19 0.45
N LEU A 309 -11.53 10.06 -0.24
CA LEU A 309 -12.24 9.97 -1.53
C LEU A 309 -13.68 10.49 -1.41
N TYR A 310 -14.40 10.02 -0.37
CA TYR A 310 -15.74 10.52 -0.08
C TYR A 310 -15.74 12.03 0.08
N SER A 311 -14.82 12.56 0.87
CA SER A 311 -14.75 14.00 1.14
C SER A 311 -14.40 14.79 -0.11
N ALA A 312 -13.41 14.35 -0.89
CA ALA A 312 -12.98 15.00 -2.12
C ALA A 312 -14.08 15.02 -3.18
N ALA A 313 -14.71 13.87 -3.47
CA ALA A 313 -15.79 13.79 -4.45
C ALA A 313 -17.07 14.51 -3.99
N SER A 314 -17.38 14.48 -2.68
CA SER A 314 -18.52 15.23 -2.13
C SER A 314 -18.36 16.74 -2.27
N ARG A 315 -17.14 17.22 -2.08
CA ARG A 315 -16.83 18.66 -2.25
C ARG A 315 -16.80 19.07 -3.73
N CYS A 316 -16.23 18.22 -4.59
CA CYS A 316 -16.09 18.55 -6.01
C CYS A 316 -17.40 18.41 -6.80
N VAL A 317 -18.29 17.49 -6.42
CA VAL A 317 -19.48 17.14 -7.21
C VAL A 317 -20.73 16.97 -6.33
N SER A 318 -20.80 15.90 -5.52
CA SER A 318 -21.95 15.59 -4.67
C SER A 318 -21.65 14.48 -3.66
N ARG A 319 -22.46 14.39 -2.60
CA ARG A 319 -22.37 13.28 -1.62
C ARG A 319 -22.55 11.91 -2.26
N GLU A 320 -23.38 11.79 -3.28
CA GLU A 320 -23.58 10.56 -4.04
C GLU A 320 -22.29 10.13 -4.75
N ALA A 321 -21.61 11.08 -5.42
CA ALA A 321 -20.28 10.83 -6.01
C ALA A 321 -19.26 10.39 -4.94
N GLY A 322 -19.32 10.98 -3.75
CA GLY A 322 -18.47 10.58 -2.63
C GLY A 322 -18.63 9.12 -2.24
N ILE A 323 -19.87 8.64 -2.13
CA ILE A 323 -20.17 7.25 -1.80
C ILE A 323 -19.71 6.32 -2.93
N VAL A 324 -20.00 6.67 -4.19
CA VAL A 324 -19.58 5.87 -5.34
C VAL A 324 -18.05 5.76 -5.40
N ALA A 325 -17.30 6.86 -5.18
CA ALA A 325 -15.84 6.84 -5.17
C ALA A 325 -15.29 5.90 -4.09
N ALA A 326 -15.80 5.98 -2.88
CA ALA A 326 -15.38 5.13 -1.77
C ALA A 326 -15.67 3.65 -2.04
N LEU A 327 -16.85 3.33 -2.60
CA LEU A 327 -17.25 1.96 -2.93
C LEU A 327 -16.44 1.39 -4.09
N LEU A 328 -16.21 2.14 -5.17
CA LEU A 328 -15.37 1.72 -6.29
C LEU A 328 -13.94 1.38 -5.82
N TYR A 329 -13.39 2.20 -4.92
CA TYR A 329 -12.06 1.98 -4.37
C TYR A 329 -12.01 0.74 -3.47
N LEU A 330 -12.85 0.67 -2.42
CA LEU A 330 -12.81 -0.43 -1.45
C LEU A 330 -13.17 -1.78 -2.07
N SER A 331 -14.03 -1.82 -3.09
CA SER A 331 -14.43 -3.05 -3.76
C SER A 331 -13.39 -3.56 -4.77
N THR A 332 -12.33 -2.81 -5.02
CA THR A 332 -11.24 -3.26 -5.91
C THR A 332 -10.42 -4.35 -5.21
N PRO A 333 -10.36 -5.59 -5.72
CA PRO A 333 -9.67 -6.70 -5.07
C PRO A 333 -8.19 -6.41 -4.77
N TRP A 334 -7.50 -5.64 -5.62
CA TRP A 334 -6.13 -5.17 -5.35
C TRP A 334 -6.01 -4.42 -4.03
N ILE A 335 -7.00 -3.63 -3.64
CA ILE A 335 -6.96 -2.87 -2.38
C ILE A 335 -7.01 -3.82 -1.19
N THR A 336 -7.88 -4.85 -1.26
CA THR A 336 -7.90 -5.90 -0.24
C THR A 336 -6.59 -6.67 -0.20
N HIS A 337 -6.06 -7.07 -1.36
CA HIS A 337 -4.82 -7.86 -1.45
C HIS A 337 -3.63 -7.12 -0.82
N VAL A 338 -3.34 -5.89 -1.26
CA VAL A 338 -2.18 -5.15 -0.72
C VAL A 338 -2.33 -4.79 0.75
N SER A 339 -3.57 -4.48 1.19
CA SER A 339 -3.84 -4.11 2.58
C SER A 339 -3.76 -5.32 3.51
N ALA A 340 -4.36 -6.45 3.14
CA ALA A 340 -4.39 -7.67 3.95
C ALA A 340 -3.00 -8.30 4.09
N ASN A 341 -2.17 -8.23 3.04
CA ASN A 341 -0.82 -8.81 3.08
C ASN A 341 0.23 -7.92 3.75
N GLY A 342 -0.04 -6.62 3.98
CA GLY A 342 0.93 -5.71 4.59
C GLY A 342 1.94 -5.14 3.57
N LEU A 343 1.52 -4.99 2.31
CA LEU A 343 2.26 -4.32 1.26
C LEU A 343 2.04 -2.80 1.33
N ASN A 344 3.01 -2.02 0.89
CA ASN A 344 2.98 -0.56 1.08
C ASN A 344 2.21 0.22 0.01
N GLU A 345 1.74 -0.42 -1.08
CA GLU A 345 1.05 0.26 -2.17
C GLU A 345 -0.27 0.92 -1.72
N GLY A 346 -0.98 0.35 -0.74
CA GLY A 346 -2.17 0.96 -0.15
C GLY A 346 -1.85 2.26 0.60
N VAL A 347 -0.75 2.28 1.34
CA VAL A 347 -0.23 3.45 2.05
C VAL A 347 0.18 4.55 1.06
N ILE A 348 0.90 4.18 0.00
CA ILE A 348 1.30 5.09 -1.08
C ILE A 348 0.07 5.68 -1.77
N GLY A 349 -0.97 4.87 -2.02
CA GLY A 349 -2.22 5.32 -2.63
C GLY A 349 -2.93 6.39 -1.81
N PHE A 350 -2.95 6.26 -0.48
CA PHE A 350 -3.44 7.31 0.41
C PHE A 350 -2.64 8.61 0.26
N TYR A 351 -1.32 8.53 0.33
CA TYR A 351 -0.46 9.71 0.26
C TYR A 351 -0.49 10.38 -1.12
N LEU A 352 -0.59 9.61 -2.21
CA LEU A 352 -0.81 10.14 -3.56
C LEU A 352 -2.13 10.91 -3.66
N LEU A 353 -3.24 10.31 -3.19
CA LEU A 353 -4.54 10.96 -3.16
C LEU A 353 -4.50 12.24 -2.32
N ALA A 354 -3.94 12.16 -1.12
CA ALA A 354 -3.86 13.28 -0.19
C ALA A 354 -3.03 14.44 -0.76
N ALA A 355 -1.87 14.15 -1.37
CA ALA A 355 -1.02 15.14 -2.02
C ALA A 355 -1.71 15.77 -3.23
N SER A 356 -2.33 14.95 -4.09
CA SER A 356 -3.09 15.41 -5.26
C SER A 356 -4.30 16.26 -4.84
N TYR A 357 -5.02 15.84 -3.80
CA TYR A 357 -6.17 16.61 -3.30
C TYR A 357 -5.75 17.93 -2.68
N ALA A 358 -4.70 17.97 -1.87
CA ALA A 358 -4.16 19.22 -1.34
C ALA A 358 -3.68 20.16 -2.47
N THR A 359 -3.05 19.62 -3.52
CA THR A 359 -2.65 20.38 -4.71
C THR A 359 -3.88 20.94 -5.43
N LYS A 360 -4.96 20.15 -5.59
CA LYS A 360 -6.22 20.62 -6.17
C LYS A 360 -6.84 21.76 -5.34
N ARG A 361 -6.85 21.61 -4.01
CA ARG A 361 -7.34 22.67 -3.11
C ARG A 361 -6.49 23.94 -3.24
N TRP A 362 -5.16 23.82 -3.35
CA TRP A 362 -4.32 24.98 -3.65
C TRP A 362 -4.69 25.64 -4.96
N LEU A 363 -4.90 24.87 -6.03
CA LEU A 363 -5.30 25.42 -7.34
C LEU A 363 -6.61 26.19 -7.27
N ASP A 364 -7.57 25.72 -6.48
CA ASP A 364 -8.88 26.34 -6.32
C ASP A 364 -8.82 27.61 -5.46
N GLU A 365 -8.02 27.62 -4.39
CA GLU A 365 -7.98 28.69 -3.41
C GLU A 365 -6.92 29.77 -3.68
N ARG A 366 -5.95 29.55 -4.58
CA ARG A 366 -4.77 30.41 -4.76
C ARG A 366 -5.06 31.86 -5.11
N HIS A 367 -6.23 32.16 -5.69
CA HIS A 367 -6.66 33.50 -6.05
C HIS A 367 -7.67 34.10 -5.05
N ALA A 368 -8.42 33.26 -4.35
CA ALA A 368 -9.45 33.68 -3.39
C ALA A 368 -8.86 33.91 -1.99
N ASP A 369 -8.02 32.99 -1.50
CA ASP A 369 -7.34 33.08 -0.21
C ASP A 369 -5.86 32.65 -0.33
N PRO A 370 -4.94 33.55 -0.72
CA PRO A 370 -3.53 33.23 -0.89
C PRO A 370 -2.84 32.72 0.38
N VAL A 371 -3.35 33.06 1.56
CA VAL A 371 -2.76 32.62 2.84
C VAL A 371 -3.13 31.16 3.13
N ALA A 372 -4.39 30.79 2.96
CA ALA A 372 -4.82 29.41 3.06
C ALA A 372 -4.17 28.55 1.96
N ALA A 373 -4.07 29.08 0.74
CA ALA A 373 -3.43 28.39 -0.39
C ALA A 373 -2.01 27.93 -0.06
N ARG A 374 -1.20 28.75 0.64
CA ARG A 374 0.15 28.34 1.09
C ARG A 374 0.11 27.13 2.01
N GLY A 375 -0.88 27.05 2.91
CA GLY A 375 -1.07 25.88 3.78
C GLY A 375 -1.33 24.60 2.99
N TYR A 376 -2.11 24.68 1.90
CA TYR A 376 -2.32 23.52 1.04
C TYR A 376 -1.07 23.09 0.27
N VAL A 377 -0.17 24.04 -0.10
CA VAL A 377 1.12 23.68 -0.72
C VAL A 377 2.01 22.90 0.25
N TRP A 378 2.10 23.36 1.51
CA TRP A 378 2.82 22.63 2.56
C TRP A 378 2.25 21.23 2.78
N LEU A 379 0.92 21.13 2.86
CA LEU A 379 0.23 19.84 3.02
C LEU A 379 0.48 18.91 1.83
N ALA A 380 0.41 19.43 0.60
CA ALA A 380 0.70 18.69 -0.61
C ALA A 380 2.14 18.16 -0.63
N GLY A 381 3.11 19.02 -0.31
CA GLY A 381 4.53 18.65 -0.23
C GLY A 381 4.79 17.59 0.85
N TRP A 382 4.21 17.76 2.06
CA TRP A 382 4.36 16.78 3.13
C TRP A 382 3.80 15.41 2.72
N MET A 383 2.59 15.35 2.14
CA MET A 383 1.98 14.09 1.71
C MET A 383 2.76 13.45 0.55
N ALA A 384 3.26 14.25 -0.41
CA ALA A 384 4.11 13.75 -1.49
C ALA A 384 5.45 13.19 -0.96
N GLY A 385 6.05 13.87 0.02
CA GLY A 385 7.25 13.41 0.71
C GLY A 385 7.00 12.14 1.52
N ALA A 386 5.84 12.01 2.19
CA ALA A 386 5.46 10.80 2.91
C ALA A 386 5.31 9.59 1.97
N ALA A 387 4.80 9.79 0.75
CA ALA A 387 4.83 8.75 -0.29
C ALA A 387 6.27 8.38 -0.68
N ALA A 388 7.15 9.38 -0.89
CA ALA A 388 8.56 9.15 -1.24
C ALA A 388 9.37 8.51 -0.10
N ALA A 389 8.94 8.67 1.16
CA ALA A 389 9.49 7.96 2.31
C ALA A 389 9.15 6.46 2.31
N CYS A 390 8.12 6.03 1.57
CA CYS A 390 7.74 4.62 1.47
C CYS A 390 8.41 3.89 0.30
N LYS A 391 8.73 4.58 -0.81
CA LYS A 391 9.31 3.93 -2.00
C LYS A 391 9.95 4.95 -2.93
N TYR A 392 11.13 4.66 -3.48
CA TYR A 392 11.83 5.54 -4.42
C TYR A 392 11.01 5.93 -5.66
N THR A 393 10.22 4.99 -6.18
CA THR A 393 9.37 5.24 -7.35
C THR A 393 8.41 6.42 -7.14
N CYS A 394 8.04 6.73 -5.90
CA CYS A 394 7.17 7.86 -5.58
C CYS A 394 7.81 9.22 -5.86
N VAL A 395 9.14 9.31 -5.97
CA VAL A 395 9.79 10.55 -6.39
C VAL A 395 9.36 10.90 -7.83
N VAL A 396 9.36 9.92 -8.72
CA VAL A 396 8.99 10.13 -10.15
C VAL A 396 7.48 10.00 -10.39
N LEU A 397 6.77 9.22 -9.59
CA LEU A 397 5.33 8.97 -9.77
C LEU A 397 4.44 9.99 -9.03
N VAL A 398 4.94 10.61 -7.95
CA VAL A 398 4.14 11.50 -7.09
C VAL A 398 4.78 12.88 -6.97
N VAL A 399 6.03 12.95 -6.47
CA VAL A 399 6.67 14.23 -6.15
C VAL A 399 6.88 15.06 -7.41
N LEU A 400 7.53 14.50 -8.44
CA LEU A 400 7.88 15.23 -9.67
C LEU A 400 6.65 15.73 -10.43
N PRO A 401 5.61 14.93 -10.69
CA PRO A 401 4.42 15.44 -11.38
C PRO A 401 3.72 16.57 -10.62
N LEU A 402 3.60 16.47 -9.29
CA LEU A 402 2.98 17.51 -8.48
C LEU A 402 3.87 18.76 -8.40
N LEU A 403 5.18 18.60 -8.32
CA LEU A 403 6.15 19.72 -8.39
C LEU A 403 6.03 20.47 -9.71
N ILE A 404 5.88 19.77 -10.84
CA ILE A 404 5.65 20.39 -12.15
C ILE A 404 4.35 21.19 -12.14
N VAL A 405 3.26 20.64 -11.60
CA VAL A 405 1.99 21.38 -11.46
C VAL A 405 2.19 22.63 -10.61
N VAL A 406 2.86 22.53 -9.47
CA VAL A 406 3.14 23.65 -8.59
C VAL A 406 3.99 24.70 -9.31
N LEU A 407 5.05 24.32 -9.99
CA LEU A 407 5.95 25.20 -10.72
C LEU A 407 5.21 25.96 -11.83
N VAL A 408 4.50 25.25 -12.70
CA VAL A 408 3.80 25.84 -13.88
C VAL A 408 2.68 26.75 -13.45
N MET A 409 1.97 26.43 -12.36
CA MET A 409 0.79 27.17 -11.91
C MET A 409 1.09 28.31 -10.94
N SER A 410 2.31 28.42 -10.38
CA SER A 410 2.68 29.44 -9.39
C SER A 410 2.98 30.84 -9.99
N ARG A 411 3.26 30.92 -11.28
CA ARG A 411 3.54 32.20 -12.00
C ARG A 411 4.55 33.11 -11.24
N ARG A 412 4.08 34.29 -10.74
CA ARG A 412 4.93 35.32 -10.10
C ARG A 412 5.55 34.88 -8.76
N ASP A 413 4.85 34.04 -7.99
CA ASP A 413 5.31 33.59 -6.67
C ASP A 413 5.95 32.20 -6.71
N TRP A 414 6.41 31.76 -7.89
CA TRP A 414 6.89 30.40 -8.09
C TRP A 414 7.98 29.99 -7.11
N LEU A 415 8.97 30.86 -6.86
CA LEU A 415 10.09 30.53 -5.98
C LEU A 415 9.62 30.19 -4.56
N ARG A 416 8.73 31.05 -3.97
CA ARG A 416 8.21 30.82 -2.62
C ARG A 416 7.33 29.56 -2.56
N THR A 417 6.50 29.34 -3.58
CA THR A 417 5.55 28.23 -3.61
C THR A 417 6.27 26.91 -3.85
N VAL A 418 7.22 26.88 -4.79
CA VAL A 418 8.05 25.69 -5.06
C VAL A 418 8.95 25.39 -3.86
N SER A 419 9.61 26.41 -3.26
CA SER A 419 10.43 26.18 -2.06
C SER A 419 9.60 25.62 -0.90
N ALA A 420 8.39 26.13 -0.66
CA ALA A 420 7.49 25.60 0.37
C ALA A 420 7.14 24.13 0.12
N PHE A 421 6.81 23.77 -1.13
CA PHE A 421 6.55 22.37 -1.51
C PHE A 421 7.78 21.48 -1.28
N VAL A 422 8.94 21.88 -1.81
CA VAL A 422 10.19 21.10 -1.72
C VAL A 422 10.64 20.93 -0.27
N VAL A 423 10.59 22.00 0.55
CA VAL A 423 10.95 21.91 1.97
C VAL A 423 10.01 20.94 2.70
N ALA A 424 8.71 20.99 2.42
CA ALA A 424 7.75 20.05 3.01
C ALA A 424 8.03 18.59 2.59
N VAL A 425 8.37 18.35 1.33
CA VAL A 425 8.82 17.03 0.84
C VAL A 425 10.06 16.57 1.62
N MET A 426 11.08 17.44 1.72
CA MET A 426 12.33 17.09 2.39
C MET A 426 12.14 16.84 3.89
N LEU A 427 11.27 17.57 4.56
CA LEU A 427 10.94 17.30 5.96
C LEU A 427 10.27 15.94 6.15
N ALA A 428 9.45 15.49 5.20
CA ALA A 428 8.74 14.22 5.29
C ALA A 428 9.59 13.00 4.88
N CYS A 429 10.54 13.13 3.94
CA CYS A 429 11.32 11.98 3.47
C CYS A 429 12.84 12.15 3.61
N GLY A 430 13.34 13.35 3.84
CA GLY A 430 14.78 13.64 3.77
C GLY A 430 15.65 12.82 4.73
N LEU A 431 15.12 12.44 5.90
CA LEU A 431 15.84 11.59 6.84
C LEU A 431 16.12 10.18 6.28
N TRP A 432 15.19 9.60 5.49
CA TRP A 432 15.40 8.33 4.80
C TRP A 432 16.54 8.40 3.77
N TYR A 433 16.53 9.45 2.95
CA TYR A 433 17.57 9.68 1.93
C TYR A 433 18.91 10.07 2.54
N GLY A 434 18.88 10.87 3.63
CA GLY A 434 20.06 11.22 4.41
C GLY A 434 20.70 10.00 5.08
N LYS A 435 19.90 9.09 5.65
CA LYS A 435 20.36 7.79 6.17
C LYS A 435 21.16 7.04 5.10
N ASN A 436 20.62 6.89 3.90
CA ASN A 436 21.29 6.17 2.83
C ASN A 436 22.59 6.88 2.39
N TRP A 437 22.55 8.22 2.29
CA TRP A 437 23.76 8.98 1.96
C TRP A 437 24.88 8.74 2.98
N VAL A 438 24.56 8.80 4.27
CA VAL A 438 25.55 8.58 5.34
C VAL A 438 26.07 7.14 5.34
N GLN A 439 25.20 6.15 5.13
CA GLN A 439 25.56 4.74 5.22
C GLN A 439 26.26 4.19 3.97
N THR A 440 25.98 4.75 2.78
CA THR A 440 26.46 4.18 1.52
C THR A 440 27.07 5.21 0.55
N GLY A 441 27.04 6.50 0.86
CA GLY A 441 27.42 7.57 -0.06
C GLY A 441 26.43 7.80 -1.21
N ASN A 442 25.28 7.10 -1.21
CA ASN A 442 24.27 7.17 -2.26
C ASN A 442 22.88 7.38 -1.63
N PRO A 443 22.27 8.58 -1.75
CA PRO A 443 20.97 8.87 -1.14
C PRO A 443 19.82 8.02 -1.69
N VAL A 444 19.99 7.43 -2.88
CA VAL A 444 19.00 6.58 -3.56
C VAL A 444 19.50 5.14 -3.76
N TYR A 445 20.39 4.68 -2.89
CA TYR A 445 20.98 3.32 -2.95
C TYR A 445 19.90 2.24 -3.10
N PRO A 446 20.06 1.26 -4.02
CA PRO A 446 21.20 0.98 -4.91
C PRO A 446 21.02 1.59 -6.33
N LEU A 447 20.13 2.57 -6.49
CA LEU A 447 19.81 3.20 -7.77
C LEU A 447 20.91 4.22 -8.17
N LEU A 448 20.92 4.58 -9.47
CA LEU A 448 21.79 5.61 -10.06
C LEU A 448 23.31 5.42 -9.76
N PRO A 449 23.89 4.20 -9.93
CA PRO A 449 25.28 3.93 -9.60
C PRO A 449 26.28 4.65 -10.53
N ARG A 450 25.81 5.26 -11.64
CA ARG A 450 26.63 6.10 -12.51
C ARG A 450 26.76 7.55 -12.02
N VAL A 451 25.85 7.99 -11.14
CA VAL A 451 25.81 9.34 -10.57
C VAL A 451 26.40 9.35 -9.16
N PHE A 452 26.07 8.33 -8.38
CA PHE A 452 26.54 8.12 -7.01
C PHE A 452 27.44 6.89 -6.95
N THR A 453 28.05 6.65 -5.78
CA THR A 453 28.81 5.42 -5.56
C THR A 453 27.90 4.17 -5.60
N SER A 454 28.43 3.05 -6.08
CA SER A 454 27.78 1.73 -6.00
C SER A 454 28.16 0.93 -4.75
N GLN A 455 29.16 1.41 -3.98
CA GLN A 455 29.63 0.72 -2.78
C GLN A 455 28.48 0.47 -1.78
N PRO A 456 28.44 -0.68 -1.11
CA PRO A 456 29.44 -1.76 -1.12
C PRO A 456 29.19 -2.88 -2.19
N ARG A 457 28.41 -2.63 -3.24
CA ARG A 457 28.06 -3.65 -4.27
C ARG A 457 29.16 -3.82 -5.30
N THR A 458 29.37 -5.07 -5.75
CA THR A 458 30.25 -5.37 -6.88
C THR A 458 29.65 -4.91 -8.22
N PRO A 459 30.46 -4.72 -9.27
CA PRO A 459 29.95 -4.39 -10.61
C PRO A 459 28.92 -5.42 -11.11
N GLU A 460 29.12 -6.71 -10.85
CA GLU A 460 28.22 -7.80 -11.25
C GLU A 460 26.87 -7.68 -10.55
N GLN A 461 26.86 -7.43 -9.25
CA GLN A 461 25.64 -7.20 -8.46
C GLN A 461 24.88 -5.98 -8.94
N VAL A 462 25.59 -4.91 -9.33
CA VAL A 462 24.97 -3.72 -9.90
C VAL A 462 24.27 -4.04 -11.22
N VAL A 463 24.96 -4.77 -12.11
CA VAL A 463 24.40 -5.18 -13.42
C VAL A 463 23.21 -6.11 -13.22
N GLN A 464 23.29 -7.08 -12.30
CA GLN A 464 22.20 -8.01 -11.98
C GLN A 464 20.97 -7.24 -11.48
N PHE A 465 21.14 -6.35 -10.49
CA PHE A 465 20.05 -5.53 -9.94
C PHE A 465 19.41 -4.66 -11.03
N GLN A 466 20.21 -3.98 -11.86
CA GLN A 466 19.71 -3.15 -12.96
C GLN A 466 18.96 -3.97 -14.00
N ARG A 467 19.43 -5.18 -14.33
CA ARG A 467 18.76 -6.08 -15.29
C ARG A 467 17.38 -6.50 -14.77
N ALA A 468 17.28 -6.86 -13.50
CA ALA A 468 16.05 -7.31 -12.86
C ALA A 468 14.98 -6.21 -12.76
N HIS A 469 15.40 -4.96 -12.51
CA HIS A 469 14.49 -3.84 -12.24
C HIS A 469 14.31 -2.88 -13.44
N ARG A 470 14.89 -3.19 -14.60
CA ARG A 470 14.70 -2.40 -15.83
C ARG A 470 13.33 -2.63 -16.45
N VAL A 471 12.96 -1.72 -17.34
CA VAL A 471 11.78 -1.89 -18.22
C VAL A 471 11.93 -3.21 -18.98
N PRO A 472 10.91 -4.09 -18.98
CA PRO A 472 10.94 -5.37 -19.70
C PRO A 472 11.18 -5.19 -21.19
N VAL A 473 11.83 -6.17 -21.81
CA VAL A 473 12.02 -6.27 -23.28
C VAL A 473 11.15 -7.40 -23.82
N ASP A 474 10.70 -7.27 -25.08
CA ASP A 474 10.06 -8.37 -25.81
C ASP A 474 11.09 -9.38 -26.33
N ALA A 475 10.63 -10.40 -27.06
CA ALA A 475 11.49 -11.44 -27.62
C ALA A 475 12.55 -10.86 -28.59
N GLU A 476 12.26 -9.71 -29.22
CA GLU A 476 13.16 -9.00 -30.13
C GLU A 476 14.05 -7.97 -29.41
N GLY A 477 14.04 -7.93 -28.08
CA GLY A 477 14.84 -6.99 -27.27
C GLY A 477 14.33 -5.55 -27.22
N ARG A 478 13.12 -5.27 -27.72
CA ARG A 478 12.52 -3.92 -27.74
C ARG A 478 11.79 -3.64 -26.41
N ARG A 479 11.98 -2.45 -25.85
CA ARG A 479 11.35 -2.04 -24.57
C ARG A 479 9.93 -1.50 -24.72
N TYR A 480 9.59 -0.97 -25.88
CA TYR A 480 8.35 -0.24 -26.14
C TYR A 480 7.72 -0.69 -27.47
N SER A 481 7.37 -1.98 -27.56
CA SER A 481 6.72 -2.54 -28.73
C SER A 481 5.19 -2.45 -28.64
N PRO A 482 4.47 -2.47 -29.80
CA PRO A 482 3.02 -2.54 -29.83
C PRO A 482 2.47 -3.77 -29.09
N ALA A 483 3.18 -4.91 -29.12
CA ALA A 483 2.80 -6.13 -28.40
C ALA A 483 2.82 -5.91 -26.89
N GLN A 484 3.85 -5.24 -26.35
CA GLN A 484 3.92 -4.90 -24.94
C GLN A 484 2.86 -3.86 -24.55
N ALA A 485 2.61 -2.86 -25.40
CA ALA A 485 1.54 -1.89 -25.15
C ALA A 485 0.16 -2.57 -25.11
N TRP A 486 -0.09 -3.54 -26.02
CA TRP A 486 -1.31 -4.33 -26.02
C TRP A 486 -1.45 -5.22 -24.79
N ALA A 487 -0.37 -5.91 -24.38
CA ALA A 487 -0.35 -6.71 -23.16
C ALA A 487 -0.67 -5.85 -21.91
N THR A 488 -0.05 -4.66 -21.84
CA THR A 488 -0.34 -3.69 -20.77
C THR A 488 -1.81 -3.25 -20.79
N LEU A 489 -2.35 -2.92 -21.96
CA LEU A 489 -3.75 -2.52 -22.10
C LEU A 489 -4.70 -3.63 -21.61
N ARG A 490 -4.45 -4.88 -21.96
CA ARG A 490 -5.25 -6.01 -21.46
C ARG A 490 -5.15 -6.15 -19.95
N SER A 491 -3.95 -6.01 -19.37
CA SER A 491 -3.78 -6.00 -17.91
C SER A 491 -4.61 -4.89 -17.26
N LEU A 492 -4.57 -3.66 -17.81
CA LEU A 492 -5.38 -2.53 -17.34
C LEU A 492 -6.88 -2.74 -17.52
N LEU A 493 -7.29 -3.51 -18.54
CA LEU A 493 -8.70 -3.83 -18.80
C LEU A 493 -9.23 -5.01 -17.98
N GLY A 494 -8.37 -5.76 -17.29
CA GLY A 494 -8.85 -6.77 -16.38
C GLY A 494 -8.18 -8.14 -16.42
N ASP A 495 -7.07 -8.34 -17.15
CA ASP A 495 -6.36 -9.63 -17.15
C ASP A 495 -5.70 -9.93 -15.79
N SER A 496 -5.39 -8.91 -14.98
CA SER A 496 -4.84 -9.09 -13.63
C SER A 496 -5.86 -9.70 -12.68
N VAL A 497 -5.47 -10.73 -11.93
CA VAL A 497 -6.35 -11.51 -11.02
C VAL A 497 -7.11 -10.63 -10.01
N HIS A 498 -6.45 -9.59 -9.50
CA HIS A 498 -7.03 -8.71 -8.49
C HIS A 498 -7.68 -7.44 -9.07
N HIS A 499 -7.99 -7.42 -10.36
CA HIS A 499 -8.64 -6.27 -10.99
C HIS A 499 -10.10 -6.11 -10.56
N SER A 500 -10.66 -4.89 -10.73
CA SER A 500 -12.04 -4.58 -10.36
C SER A 500 -13.01 -4.76 -11.55
N PRO A 501 -14.15 -5.43 -11.39
CA PRO A 501 -15.18 -5.46 -12.41
C PRO A 501 -15.87 -4.10 -12.63
N LEU A 502 -15.67 -3.14 -11.71
CA LEU A 502 -16.36 -1.84 -11.69
C LEU A 502 -15.49 -0.68 -12.14
N LEU A 503 -14.19 -0.70 -11.85
CA LEU A 503 -13.33 0.49 -11.99
C LEU A 503 -13.26 1.00 -13.42
N VAL A 504 -13.04 0.10 -14.40
CA VAL A 504 -12.94 0.46 -15.84
C VAL A 504 -14.27 0.96 -16.39
N PRO A 505 -15.41 0.24 -16.25
CA PRO A 505 -16.69 0.72 -16.77
C PRO A 505 -17.12 2.05 -16.18
N PHE A 506 -16.91 2.26 -14.89
CA PHE A 506 -17.27 3.52 -14.24
C PHE A 506 -16.33 4.66 -14.65
N ALA A 507 -15.02 4.42 -14.77
CA ALA A 507 -14.09 5.44 -15.26
C ALA A 507 -14.42 5.88 -16.69
N ALA A 508 -14.87 4.98 -17.57
CA ALA A 508 -15.28 5.28 -18.93
C ALA A 508 -16.49 6.23 -19.00
N LEU A 509 -17.36 6.26 -17.98
CA LEU A 509 -18.53 7.17 -17.94
C LEU A 509 -18.16 8.64 -18.02
N VAL A 510 -16.94 9.01 -17.65
CA VAL A 510 -16.48 10.41 -17.72
C VAL A 510 -16.52 10.94 -19.16
N LEU A 511 -16.41 10.06 -20.15
CA LEU A 511 -16.41 10.40 -21.58
C LEU A 511 -17.81 10.73 -22.14
N VAL A 512 -18.89 10.39 -21.41
CA VAL A 512 -20.27 10.55 -21.89
C VAL A 512 -20.65 12.03 -22.08
N ARG A 513 -20.17 12.92 -21.19
CA ARG A 513 -20.43 14.36 -21.29
C ARG A 513 -19.17 15.20 -21.14
N ARG A 514 -19.03 16.24 -21.96
CA ARG A 514 -17.91 17.20 -21.84
C ARG A 514 -17.82 17.86 -20.46
N ARG A 515 -18.96 18.04 -19.77
CA ARG A 515 -18.99 18.60 -18.40
C ARG A 515 -18.29 17.67 -17.42
N THR A 516 -18.63 16.38 -17.39
CA THR A 516 -18.00 15.39 -16.52
C THR A 516 -16.52 15.22 -16.83
N LEU A 517 -16.15 15.22 -18.12
CA LEU A 517 -14.76 15.15 -18.54
C LEU A 517 -13.95 16.36 -18.02
N ARG A 518 -14.49 17.58 -18.12
CA ARG A 518 -13.82 18.77 -17.58
C ARG A 518 -13.68 18.74 -16.06
N GLN A 519 -14.71 18.28 -15.35
CA GLN A 519 -14.68 18.14 -13.88
C GLN A 519 -13.67 17.08 -13.43
N ALA A 520 -13.53 16.00 -14.17
CA ALA A 520 -12.59 14.90 -13.86
C ALA A 520 -11.19 15.14 -14.42
N ALA A 521 -10.98 16.12 -15.29
CA ALA A 521 -9.74 16.28 -16.08
C ALA A 521 -8.47 16.26 -15.22
N TYR A 522 -8.48 16.96 -14.07
CA TYR A 522 -7.34 16.97 -13.14
C TYR A 522 -6.97 15.55 -12.66
N TRP A 523 -7.96 14.78 -12.21
CA TRP A 523 -7.78 13.44 -11.69
C TRP A 523 -7.42 12.43 -12.78
N LEU A 524 -8.08 12.55 -13.93
CA LEU A 524 -7.82 11.71 -15.11
C LEU A 524 -6.41 11.93 -15.63
N ILE A 525 -5.98 13.18 -15.81
CA ILE A 525 -4.62 13.52 -16.23
C ILE A 525 -3.61 12.98 -15.21
N GLY A 526 -3.84 13.20 -13.91
CA GLY A 526 -2.98 12.66 -12.85
C GLY A 526 -2.85 11.14 -12.91
N GLY A 527 -3.96 10.43 -13.07
CA GLY A 527 -3.97 8.97 -13.22
C GLY A 527 -3.25 8.49 -14.49
N LEU A 528 -3.51 9.16 -15.63
CA LEU A 528 -2.85 8.82 -16.90
C LEU A 528 -1.34 9.11 -16.88
N VAL A 529 -0.91 10.21 -16.25
CA VAL A 529 0.51 10.52 -16.04
C VAL A 529 1.15 9.44 -15.17
N PHE A 530 0.48 9.02 -14.09
CA PHE A 530 0.97 7.93 -13.25
C PHE A 530 1.16 6.63 -14.06
N VAL A 531 0.17 6.22 -14.84
CA VAL A 531 0.25 5.02 -15.71
C VAL A 531 1.36 5.17 -16.75
N ALA A 532 1.47 6.34 -17.39
CA ALA A 532 2.52 6.58 -18.40
C ALA A 532 3.92 6.52 -17.78
N VAL A 533 4.16 7.15 -16.65
CA VAL A 533 5.45 7.10 -15.95
C VAL A 533 5.76 5.68 -15.48
N TRP A 534 4.79 4.97 -14.90
CA TRP A 534 4.93 3.57 -14.52
C TRP A 534 5.34 2.71 -15.72
N TRP A 535 4.65 2.83 -16.85
CA TRP A 535 4.94 2.05 -18.06
C TRP A 535 6.30 2.35 -18.66
N LEU A 536 6.73 3.63 -18.63
CA LEU A 536 7.99 4.09 -19.21
C LEU A 536 9.21 3.80 -18.32
N THR A 537 9.06 3.75 -17.00
CA THR A 537 10.21 3.79 -16.08
C THR A 537 10.36 2.60 -15.16
N THR A 538 9.32 1.74 -15.04
CA THR A 538 9.35 0.61 -14.10
C THR A 538 9.41 -0.74 -14.82
N HIS A 539 9.62 -1.81 -14.08
CA HIS A 539 9.54 -3.18 -14.59
C HIS A 539 8.10 -3.71 -14.74
N ARG A 540 7.12 -2.81 -14.72
CA ARG A 540 5.70 -3.01 -15.07
C ARG A 540 4.97 -4.09 -14.27
N LEU A 541 5.26 -4.22 -12.98
CA LEU A 541 4.42 -5.03 -12.09
C LEU A 541 3.05 -4.36 -11.90
N ASP A 542 1.97 -5.12 -12.10
CA ASP A 542 0.58 -4.65 -11.97
C ASP A 542 0.31 -4.03 -10.60
N ARG A 543 0.87 -4.62 -9.54
CA ARG A 543 0.78 -4.14 -8.17
C ARG A 543 1.19 -2.66 -8.02
N PHE A 544 2.18 -2.21 -8.79
CA PHE A 544 2.66 -0.82 -8.73
C PHE A 544 1.68 0.20 -9.32
N LEU A 545 0.58 -0.25 -9.95
CA LEU A 545 -0.53 0.61 -10.37
C LEU A 545 -1.58 0.85 -9.27
N VAL A 546 -1.58 0.04 -8.23
CA VAL A 546 -2.56 0.14 -7.13
C VAL A 546 -2.64 1.54 -6.52
N PRO A 547 -1.52 2.28 -6.32
CA PRO A 547 -1.57 3.65 -5.82
C PRO A 547 -2.41 4.62 -6.67
N ALA A 548 -2.61 4.35 -7.97
CA ALA A 548 -3.44 5.18 -8.85
C ALA A 548 -4.95 4.87 -8.75
N CYS A 549 -5.34 3.73 -8.17
CA CYS A 549 -6.76 3.35 -8.03
C CYS A 549 -7.65 4.44 -7.40
N PRO A 550 -7.23 5.19 -6.37
CA PRO A 550 -8.04 6.28 -5.83
C PRO A 550 -8.37 7.37 -6.85
N LEU A 551 -7.43 7.70 -7.74
CA LEU A 551 -7.65 8.72 -8.77
C LEU A 551 -8.69 8.24 -9.79
N PHE A 552 -8.61 6.99 -10.23
CA PHE A 552 -9.59 6.40 -11.15
C PHE A 552 -10.95 6.17 -10.50
N ALA A 553 -11.01 5.88 -9.20
CA ALA A 553 -12.26 5.83 -8.45
C ALA A 553 -12.97 7.20 -8.41
N LEU A 554 -12.21 8.31 -8.25
CA LEU A 554 -12.75 9.67 -8.38
C LEU A 554 -13.26 9.96 -9.79
N VAL A 555 -12.50 9.60 -10.82
CA VAL A 555 -12.90 9.74 -12.23
C VAL A 555 -14.21 9.00 -12.47
N GLY A 556 -14.32 7.73 -12.04
CA GLY A 556 -15.52 6.91 -12.17
C GLY A 556 -16.73 7.49 -11.44
N ALA A 557 -16.52 7.99 -10.23
CA ALA A 557 -17.58 8.61 -9.44
C ALA A 557 -18.10 9.92 -10.07
N ILE A 558 -17.20 10.75 -10.61
CA ILE A 558 -17.58 11.98 -11.36
C ILE A 558 -18.36 11.58 -12.62
N GLY A 559 -17.87 10.56 -13.35
CA GLY A 559 -18.56 10.03 -14.52
C GLY A 559 -19.96 9.53 -14.20
N ALA A 560 -20.16 8.82 -13.09
CA ALA A 560 -21.44 8.30 -12.65
C ALA A 560 -22.52 9.37 -12.45
N THR A 561 -22.13 10.63 -12.21
CA THR A 561 -23.06 11.77 -12.02
C THR A 561 -23.45 12.51 -13.31
N TRP A 562 -23.19 11.91 -14.49
CA TRP A 562 -23.47 12.57 -15.77
C TRP A 562 -24.94 12.93 -16.00
N SER A 563 -25.88 12.22 -15.34
CA SER A 563 -27.33 12.49 -15.40
C SER A 563 -27.97 12.39 -14.02
N SER A 564 -28.94 13.28 -13.75
CA SER A 564 -29.79 13.25 -12.54
C SER A 564 -31.08 12.44 -12.72
N SER A 565 -31.33 11.87 -13.89
CA SER A 565 -32.53 11.06 -14.20
C SER A 565 -32.66 9.87 -13.23
N ARG A 566 -33.89 9.59 -12.80
CA ARG A 566 -34.20 8.45 -11.93
C ARG A 566 -33.82 7.11 -12.60
N VAL A 567 -34.05 6.99 -13.93
CA VAL A 567 -33.70 5.80 -14.70
C VAL A 567 -32.18 5.58 -14.64
N TRP A 568 -31.39 6.62 -14.96
CA TRP A 568 -29.94 6.51 -14.88
C TRP A 568 -29.45 6.13 -13.49
N ARG A 569 -29.93 6.83 -12.45
CA ARG A 569 -29.51 6.57 -11.07
C ARG A 569 -29.87 5.16 -10.63
N GLY A 570 -31.07 4.68 -10.95
CA GLY A 570 -31.47 3.31 -10.68
C GLY A 570 -30.54 2.30 -11.36
N THR A 571 -30.29 2.45 -12.66
CA THR A 571 -29.35 1.61 -13.42
C THR A 571 -27.94 1.62 -12.83
N MET A 572 -27.41 2.82 -12.55
CA MET A 572 -26.07 2.97 -11.99
C MET A 572 -25.93 2.26 -10.64
N TRP A 573 -26.90 2.41 -9.72
CA TRP A 573 -26.90 1.75 -8.43
C TRP A 573 -27.07 0.23 -8.53
N THR A 574 -27.87 -0.25 -9.48
CA THR A 574 -28.04 -1.70 -9.76
C THR A 574 -26.72 -2.30 -10.26
N VAL A 575 -26.08 -1.69 -11.27
CA VAL A 575 -24.80 -2.16 -11.81
C VAL A 575 -23.72 -2.11 -10.73
N LEU A 576 -23.65 -1.02 -9.95
CA LEU A 576 -22.73 -0.92 -8.83
C LEU A 576 -22.97 -2.03 -7.80
N GLY A 577 -24.24 -2.27 -7.40
CA GLY A 577 -24.59 -3.30 -6.43
C GLY A 577 -24.19 -4.72 -6.88
N LEU A 578 -24.49 -5.06 -8.14
CA LEU A 578 -24.10 -6.36 -8.72
C LEU A 578 -22.57 -6.51 -8.76
N GLY A 579 -21.87 -5.46 -9.19
CA GLY A 579 -20.39 -5.48 -9.22
C GLY A 579 -19.76 -5.53 -7.83
N LEU A 580 -20.35 -4.85 -6.81
CA LEU A 580 -19.93 -4.96 -5.42
C LEU A 580 -20.08 -6.40 -4.90
N ALA A 581 -21.22 -7.04 -5.17
CA ALA A 581 -21.46 -8.43 -4.80
C ALA A 581 -20.43 -9.35 -5.43
N ALA A 582 -20.18 -9.21 -6.74
CA ALA A 582 -19.18 -10.00 -7.46
C ALA A 582 -17.75 -9.76 -6.91
N SER A 583 -17.36 -8.49 -6.65
CA SER A 583 -16.08 -8.16 -6.03
C SER A 583 -15.95 -8.77 -4.64
N PHE A 584 -17.05 -8.78 -3.85
CA PHE A 584 -17.04 -9.38 -2.52
C PHE A 584 -16.75 -10.88 -2.59
N MET A 585 -17.39 -11.62 -3.50
CA MET A 585 -17.08 -13.05 -3.70
C MET A 585 -15.62 -13.28 -4.07
N MET A 586 -15.02 -12.39 -4.86
CA MET A 586 -13.60 -12.49 -5.18
C MET A 586 -12.71 -12.32 -3.93
N VAL A 587 -12.97 -11.31 -3.10
CA VAL A 587 -12.07 -11.00 -1.95
C VAL A 587 -12.26 -11.91 -0.74
N VAL A 588 -13.38 -12.61 -0.63
CA VAL A 588 -13.63 -13.56 0.48
C VAL A 588 -13.29 -15.01 0.15
N SER A 589 -12.96 -15.33 -1.10
CA SER A 589 -12.66 -16.68 -1.54
C SER A 589 -11.17 -17.00 -1.47
N ARG A 590 -10.84 -18.21 -1.00
CA ARG A 590 -9.45 -18.69 -0.80
C ARG A 590 -8.54 -18.57 -2.03
N PRO A 591 -8.99 -18.78 -3.28
CA PRO A 591 -8.12 -18.64 -4.45
C PRO A 591 -7.55 -17.24 -4.66
N VAL A 592 -8.16 -16.20 -4.06
CA VAL A 592 -7.76 -14.81 -4.23
C VAL A 592 -7.06 -14.24 -2.98
N ALA A 593 -7.45 -14.72 -1.78
CA ALA A 593 -6.91 -14.25 -0.51
C ALA A 593 -6.95 -15.34 0.57
N ASP A 594 -6.08 -15.28 1.56
CA ASP A 594 -6.25 -16.09 2.77
C ASP A 594 -7.54 -15.64 3.47
N ASN A 595 -8.43 -16.57 3.69
CA ASN A 595 -9.76 -16.30 4.23
C ASN A 595 -10.05 -17.07 5.54
N ARG A 596 -9.03 -17.62 6.21
CA ARG A 596 -9.17 -18.36 7.49
C ARG A 596 -9.43 -17.45 8.68
N TYR A 597 -10.40 -16.54 8.54
CA TYR A 597 -10.67 -15.43 9.47
C TYR A 597 -11.05 -15.86 10.88
N LEU A 598 -11.62 -17.07 11.03
CA LEU A 598 -12.16 -17.55 12.29
C LEU A 598 -11.22 -18.51 13.04
N VAL A 599 -10.10 -18.90 12.43
CA VAL A 599 -9.12 -19.81 13.04
C VAL A 599 -8.25 -19.08 14.04
N ARG A 600 -7.90 -19.73 15.16
CA ARG A 600 -6.96 -19.20 16.17
C ARG A 600 -5.60 -18.86 15.53
N LEU A 601 -5.04 -17.69 15.81
CA LEU A 601 -3.80 -17.21 15.20
C LEU A 601 -2.60 -18.12 15.53
N THR A 602 -2.52 -18.64 16.74
CA THR A 602 -1.46 -19.58 17.13
C THR A 602 -1.55 -20.90 16.39
N GLN A 603 -2.73 -21.41 16.06
CA GLN A 603 -2.90 -22.59 15.20
C GLN A 603 -2.45 -22.29 13.77
N LEU A 604 -2.85 -21.14 13.19
CA LEU A 604 -2.39 -20.75 11.85
C LEU A 604 -0.86 -20.62 11.78
N ARG A 605 -0.20 -20.35 12.89
CA ARG A 605 1.26 -20.26 12.98
C ARG A 605 1.93 -21.61 13.17
N ASP A 606 1.39 -22.47 14.06
CA ASP A 606 2.10 -23.59 14.64
C ASP A 606 1.59 -24.97 14.21
N ASP A 607 0.29 -25.09 13.86
CA ASP A 607 -0.30 -26.35 13.46
C ASP A 607 0.18 -26.77 12.06
N PRO A 608 0.82 -27.93 11.87
CA PRO A 608 1.33 -28.39 10.59
C PRO A 608 0.27 -28.48 9.47
N GLN A 609 -1.00 -28.70 9.83
CA GLN A 609 -2.10 -28.82 8.85
C GLN A 609 -2.69 -27.45 8.44
N LEU A 610 -2.51 -26.43 9.29
CA LEU A 610 -3.10 -25.11 9.09
C LEU A 610 -2.09 -24.04 8.72
N THR A 611 -0.83 -24.22 9.14
CA THR A 611 0.20 -23.21 8.92
C THR A 611 0.59 -23.10 7.45
N THR A 612 0.99 -21.90 7.06
CA THR A 612 1.60 -21.61 5.75
C THR A 612 3.14 -21.58 5.82
N VAL A 613 3.70 -21.82 7.00
CA VAL A 613 5.14 -21.94 7.19
C VAL A 613 5.62 -23.20 6.47
N THR A 614 6.63 -23.06 5.61
CA THR A 614 7.16 -24.17 4.81
C THR A 614 7.68 -25.31 5.68
N VAL A 615 7.70 -26.51 5.15
CA VAL A 615 8.22 -27.72 5.84
C VAL A 615 9.65 -27.49 6.33
N ALA A 616 10.50 -26.89 5.47
CA ALA A 616 11.88 -26.59 5.82
C ALA A 616 11.99 -25.61 7.01
N HIS A 617 11.22 -24.54 7.00
CA HIS A 617 11.22 -23.56 8.10
C HIS A 617 10.67 -24.16 9.41
N ARG A 618 9.64 -25.04 9.34
CA ARG A 618 9.14 -25.76 10.52
C ARG A 618 10.23 -26.67 11.11
N TYR A 619 10.91 -27.43 10.24
CA TYR A 619 12.01 -28.28 10.66
C TYR A 619 13.10 -27.47 11.36
N LEU A 620 13.58 -26.40 10.76
CA LEU A 620 14.62 -25.54 11.33
C LEU A 620 14.19 -24.96 12.68
N ASN A 621 12.94 -24.49 12.81
CA ASN A 621 12.40 -23.95 14.05
C ASN A 621 12.37 -24.97 15.20
N GLN A 622 12.30 -26.28 14.89
CA GLN A 622 12.25 -27.38 15.86
C GLN A 622 13.62 -27.96 16.20
N HIS A 623 14.56 -27.98 15.23
CA HIS A 623 15.82 -28.74 15.35
C HIS A 623 17.06 -27.87 15.49
N VAL A 624 17.04 -26.59 15.13
CA VAL A 624 18.21 -25.71 15.36
C VAL A 624 18.37 -25.49 16.87
N PRO A 625 19.51 -25.90 17.46
CA PRO A 625 19.68 -25.79 18.91
C PRO A 625 19.72 -24.32 19.39
N PRO A 626 19.35 -24.04 20.66
CA PRO A 626 19.47 -22.71 21.24
C PRO A 626 20.88 -22.11 21.05
N ARG A 627 20.96 -20.82 20.73
CA ARG A 627 22.20 -20.09 20.45
C ARG A 627 22.98 -20.55 19.20
N ARG A 628 22.45 -21.47 18.40
CA ARG A 628 22.93 -21.80 17.07
C ARG A 628 22.13 -21.03 16.01
N ARG A 629 22.58 -21.09 14.78
CA ARG A 629 21.97 -20.41 13.62
C ARG A 629 21.64 -21.41 12.52
N ALA A 630 20.56 -21.12 11.81
CA ALA A 630 20.33 -21.68 10.48
C ALA A 630 21.04 -20.82 9.43
N LEU A 631 21.56 -21.44 8.38
CA LEU A 631 21.97 -20.78 7.14
C LEU A 631 20.97 -21.16 6.05
N VAL A 632 20.35 -20.16 5.44
CA VAL A 632 19.35 -20.35 4.36
C VAL A 632 19.93 -19.85 3.05
N VAL A 633 19.93 -20.70 2.05
CA VAL A 633 20.50 -20.46 0.72
C VAL A 633 19.41 -20.54 -0.34
N GLY A 634 19.29 -19.49 -1.17
CA GLY A 634 18.29 -19.42 -2.23
C GLY A 634 16.91 -18.94 -1.78
N ASP A 635 16.68 -18.76 -0.47
CA ASP A 635 15.42 -18.26 0.06
C ASP A 635 15.68 -17.07 1.00
N ALA A 636 15.06 -15.93 0.69
CA ALA A 636 15.12 -14.73 1.52
C ALA A 636 13.83 -14.48 2.32
N ALA A 637 12.79 -15.28 2.12
CA ALA A 637 11.49 -15.16 2.81
C ALA A 637 11.52 -15.74 4.24
N VAL A 638 12.48 -15.31 5.05
CA VAL A 638 12.86 -15.92 6.34
C VAL A 638 12.08 -15.43 7.56
N PHE A 639 11.10 -14.56 7.39
CA PHE A 639 10.33 -13.98 8.51
C PHE A 639 9.72 -15.02 9.45
N ASN A 640 9.33 -16.17 8.94
CA ASN A 640 8.71 -17.25 9.74
C ASN A 640 9.71 -18.10 10.55
N LEU A 641 11.03 -17.86 10.38
CA LEU A 641 12.04 -18.52 11.20
C LEU A 641 12.12 -17.87 12.59
N ARG A 642 11.93 -18.67 13.65
CA ARG A 642 12.04 -18.22 15.04
C ARG A 642 13.47 -18.31 15.57
N VAL A 643 14.30 -19.10 14.90
CA VAL A 643 15.72 -19.28 15.20
C VAL A 643 16.55 -18.17 14.57
N PRO A 644 17.73 -17.84 15.11
CA PRO A 644 18.65 -16.93 14.46
C PRO A 644 19.05 -17.47 13.09
N VAL A 645 18.97 -16.64 12.05
CA VAL A 645 19.18 -17.03 10.66
C VAL A 645 20.26 -16.18 10.00
N LEU A 646 21.04 -16.81 9.13
CA LEU A 646 21.89 -16.18 8.13
C LEU A 646 21.25 -16.43 6.76
N TYR A 647 21.07 -15.40 5.96
CA TYR A 647 20.48 -15.46 4.62
C TYR A 647 20.97 -14.33 3.75
N SER A 648 20.68 -14.38 2.47
CA SER A 648 20.89 -13.27 1.55
C SER A 648 19.80 -13.25 0.48
N THR A 649 19.50 -12.06 -0.05
CA THR A 649 18.67 -11.99 -1.26
C THR A 649 19.47 -12.47 -2.48
N CYS A 650 18.79 -12.77 -3.57
CA CYS A 650 19.45 -13.17 -4.82
C CYS A 650 20.35 -12.07 -5.41
N PHE A 651 20.20 -10.83 -4.96
CA PHE A 651 21.01 -9.68 -5.40
C PHE A 651 22.23 -9.42 -4.54
N ASP A 652 22.33 -10.03 -3.39
CA ASP A 652 23.42 -9.81 -2.44
C ASP A 652 24.40 -10.99 -2.46
N THR A 653 25.56 -10.84 -1.84
CA THR A 653 26.53 -11.93 -1.78
C THR A 653 25.96 -13.08 -0.95
N SER A 654 25.93 -14.29 -1.51
CA SER A 654 25.50 -15.46 -0.77
C SER A 654 26.41 -15.69 0.45
N VAL A 655 25.80 -15.78 1.64
CA VAL A 655 26.55 -16.04 2.87
C VAL A 655 27.32 -17.36 2.77
N LEU A 656 26.76 -18.38 2.12
CA LEU A 656 27.44 -19.65 1.90
C LEU A 656 28.65 -19.46 0.96
N GLU A 657 28.49 -18.76 -0.15
CA GLU A 657 29.57 -18.48 -1.09
C GLU A 657 30.72 -17.71 -0.38
N GLU A 658 30.41 -16.67 0.38
CA GLU A 658 31.42 -15.92 1.15
C GLU A 658 32.12 -16.78 2.18
N LEU A 659 31.41 -17.71 2.83
CA LEU A 659 31.94 -18.64 3.79
C LEU A 659 32.92 -19.62 3.15
N LEU A 660 32.66 -20.03 1.91
CA LEU A 660 33.47 -21.05 1.21
C LEU A 660 34.64 -20.46 0.42
N ARG A 661 34.54 -19.18 -0.01
CA ARG A 661 35.52 -18.55 -0.91
C ARG A 661 36.93 -18.55 -0.30
N ASP A 662 37.92 -18.99 -1.10
CA ASP A 662 39.36 -18.97 -0.77
C ASP A 662 39.71 -19.66 0.55
N ARG A 663 38.93 -20.70 0.95
CA ARG A 663 39.17 -21.49 2.19
C ARG A 663 39.23 -22.97 1.90
N ASP A 664 40.19 -23.64 2.55
CA ASP A 664 40.24 -25.10 2.63
C ASP A 664 39.18 -25.65 3.59
N ALA A 665 39.02 -26.96 3.65
CA ALA A 665 38.05 -27.65 4.48
C ALA A 665 38.17 -27.30 5.97
N GLN A 666 39.41 -27.14 6.47
CA GLN A 666 39.64 -26.79 7.87
C GLN A 666 39.19 -25.35 8.19
N ALA A 667 39.54 -24.39 7.34
CA ALA A 667 39.12 -23.00 7.47
C ALA A 667 37.61 -22.83 7.33
N ARG A 668 36.98 -23.58 6.40
CA ARG A 668 35.51 -23.63 6.24
C ARG A 668 34.82 -24.13 7.50
N ARG A 669 35.32 -25.22 8.07
CA ARG A 669 34.80 -25.80 9.35
C ARG A 669 34.95 -24.81 10.49
N ALA A 670 36.11 -24.18 10.63
CA ALA A 670 36.36 -23.15 11.64
C ALA A 670 35.37 -21.97 11.49
N ARG A 671 35.12 -21.53 10.27
CA ARG A 671 34.17 -20.42 9.98
C ARG A 671 32.71 -20.79 10.28
N LEU A 672 32.26 -21.98 9.91
CA LEU A 672 30.92 -22.48 10.28
C LEU A 672 30.74 -22.55 11.81
N LYS A 673 31.77 -22.95 12.54
CA LYS A 673 31.80 -22.99 14.01
C LYS A 673 31.75 -21.56 14.60
N GLU A 674 32.54 -20.62 14.07
CA GLU A 674 32.55 -19.22 14.47
C GLU A 674 31.17 -18.56 14.28
N LEU A 675 30.56 -18.76 13.12
CA LEU A 675 29.23 -18.29 12.80
C LEU A 675 28.11 -19.01 13.56
N ARG A 676 28.48 -20.10 14.31
CA ARG A 676 27.56 -20.96 15.08
C ARG A 676 26.47 -21.59 14.20
N VAL A 677 26.76 -21.87 12.93
CA VAL A 677 25.84 -22.58 12.04
C VAL A 677 25.73 -24.03 12.46
N SER A 678 24.49 -24.52 12.61
CA SER A 678 24.20 -25.92 12.90
C SER A 678 23.44 -26.63 11.78
N HIS A 679 22.62 -25.86 11.03
CA HIS A 679 21.85 -26.41 9.93
C HIS A 679 21.95 -25.47 8.72
N ILE A 680 21.94 -26.05 7.53
CA ILE A 680 21.93 -25.36 6.24
C ILE A 680 20.68 -25.82 5.49
N PHE A 681 19.85 -24.92 5.03
CA PHE A 681 18.74 -25.18 4.11
C PHE A 681 19.09 -24.60 2.74
N VAL A 682 19.02 -25.42 1.69
CA VAL A 682 19.20 -25.02 0.31
C VAL A 682 17.84 -25.14 -0.40
N ASN A 683 17.32 -24.03 -0.89
CA ASN A 683 16.05 -23.97 -1.63
C ASN A 683 16.32 -24.08 -3.14
N TRP A 684 16.37 -25.31 -3.66
CA TRP A 684 16.65 -25.57 -5.07
C TRP A 684 15.59 -25.02 -5.99
N GLN A 685 14.33 -25.03 -5.57
CA GLN A 685 13.22 -24.53 -6.36
C GLN A 685 13.35 -23.01 -6.60
N GLU A 686 13.68 -22.23 -5.57
CA GLU A 686 13.90 -20.81 -5.71
C GLU A 686 15.16 -20.47 -6.50
N ILE A 687 16.26 -21.22 -6.29
CA ILE A 687 17.48 -21.07 -7.09
C ILE A 687 17.19 -21.31 -8.57
N ALA A 688 16.49 -22.41 -8.89
CA ALA A 688 16.10 -22.71 -10.27
C ALA A 688 15.18 -21.63 -10.86
N ARG A 689 14.25 -21.11 -10.06
CA ARG A 689 13.38 -20.01 -10.46
C ARG A 689 14.17 -18.75 -10.80
N TYR A 690 15.13 -18.35 -9.96
CA TYR A 690 15.97 -17.19 -10.21
C TYR A 690 16.82 -17.34 -11.46
N GLN A 691 17.31 -18.54 -11.76
CA GLN A 691 18.17 -18.83 -12.89
C GLN A 691 17.42 -18.94 -14.23
N GLN A 692 16.07 -18.97 -14.22
CA GLN A 692 15.27 -18.99 -15.46
C GLN A 692 15.56 -17.77 -16.34
N PRO A 693 15.55 -17.92 -17.68
CA PRO A 693 15.74 -16.81 -18.61
C PRO A 693 14.76 -15.66 -18.34
N GLY A 694 15.28 -14.46 -18.20
CA GLY A 694 14.47 -13.26 -17.93
C GLY A 694 14.14 -13.01 -16.46
N ASN A 695 14.53 -13.90 -15.53
CA ASN A 695 14.40 -13.72 -14.10
C ASN A 695 15.62 -13.00 -13.50
N TYR A 696 15.70 -12.97 -12.16
CA TYR A 696 16.65 -12.14 -11.39
C TYR A 696 18.10 -12.62 -11.44
N GLY A 697 18.31 -13.93 -11.70
CA GLY A 697 19.63 -14.58 -11.63
C GLY A 697 19.98 -14.97 -10.18
N PHE A 698 20.88 -15.94 -10.07
CA PHE A 698 21.47 -16.38 -8.82
C PHE A 698 22.94 -16.71 -9.07
N THR A 699 23.79 -16.72 -8.01
CA THR A 699 25.20 -17.06 -8.17
C THR A 699 25.37 -18.45 -8.78
N ALA A 700 26.34 -18.59 -9.69
CA ALA A 700 26.71 -19.88 -10.28
C ALA A 700 27.58 -20.74 -9.32
N ALA A 701 28.04 -20.18 -8.20
CA ALA A 701 28.90 -20.89 -7.27
C ALA A 701 28.15 -21.94 -6.44
N ILE A 702 26.83 -21.83 -6.32
CA ILE A 702 26.02 -22.78 -5.53
C ILE A 702 25.41 -23.81 -6.48
N THR A 703 25.98 -25.00 -6.49
CA THR A 703 25.53 -26.11 -7.34
C THR A 703 25.34 -27.39 -6.51
N PRO A 704 24.59 -28.38 -7.01
CA PRO A 704 24.52 -29.71 -6.37
C PRO A 704 25.89 -30.37 -6.19
N GLU A 705 26.80 -30.22 -7.13
CA GLU A 705 28.17 -30.77 -7.07
C GLU A 705 28.95 -30.15 -5.91
N LEU A 706 28.83 -28.84 -5.68
CA LEU A 706 29.44 -28.19 -4.51
C LEU A 706 28.87 -28.76 -3.21
N ILE A 707 27.56 -28.90 -3.11
CA ILE A 707 26.88 -29.28 -1.88
C ILE A 707 27.13 -30.76 -1.58
N HIS A 708 26.82 -31.66 -2.52
CA HIS A 708 26.91 -33.11 -2.31
C HIS A 708 28.31 -33.67 -2.58
N GLY A 709 28.98 -33.20 -3.60
CA GLY A 709 30.31 -33.68 -3.95
C GLY A 709 31.37 -33.17 -2.98
N GLU A 710 31.53 -31.83 -2.92
CA GLU A 710 32.62 -31.21 -2.18
C GLU A 710 32.32 -31.13 -0.65
N LEU A 711 31.20 -30.53 -0.25
CA LEU A 711 30.95 -30.26 1.16
C LEU A 711 30.50 -31.50 1.95
N GLU A 712 29.66 -32.34 1.36
CA GLU A 712 29.15 -33.56 2.03
C GLU A 712 30.11 -34.73 1.87
N ALA A 713 30.41 -35.16 0.62
CA ALA A 713 31.17 -36.40 0.39
C ALA A 713 32.69 -36.23 0.65
N GLU A 714 33.34 -35.19 0.06
CA GLU A 714 34.80 -35.03 0.16
C GLU A 714 35.23 -34.41 1.49
N GLN A 715 34.62 -33.29 1.89
CA GLN A 715 35.06 -32.53 3.07
C GLN A 715 34.35 -32.92 4.36
N GLN A 716 33.26 -33.65 4.28
CA GLN A 716 32.44 -34.07 5.43
C GLN A 716 32.10 -32.90 6.38
N LEU A 717 31.78 -31.74 5.79
CA LEU A 717 31.41 -30.53 6.54
C LEU A 717 29.93 -30.52 6.90
N ILE A 718 29.11 -31.15 6.07
CA ILE A 718 27.67 -31.24 6.21
C ILE A 718 27.20 -32.67 5.98
N ARG A 719 26.01 -32.97 6.49
CA ARG A 719 25.32 -34.26 6.31
C ARG A 719 23.85 -34.00 5.97
N ALA A 720 23.35 -34.60 4.90
CA ALA A 720 21.96 -34.48 4.52
C ALA A 720 21.04 -35.07 5.60
N VAL A 721 19.95 -34.38 5.86
CA VAL A 721 18.90 -34.78 6.80
C VAL A 721 17.66 -35.21 6.02
N ALA A 722 17.16 -36.41 6.31
CA ALA A 722 15.93 -36.90 5.73
C ALA A 722 14.71 -36.21 6.42
N VAL A 723 14.03 -35.36 5.71
CA VAL A 723 12.75 -34.73 6.15
C VAL A 723 11.64 -35.30 5.27
N PRO A 724 10.77 -36.18 5.78
CA PRO A 724 9.83 -36.96 4.95
C PRO A 724 8.86 -36.09 4.12
N GLU A 725 8.49 -34.94 4.65
CA GLU A 725 7.54 -34.01 4.01
C GLU A 725 8.22 -33.02 3.02
N LEU A 726 9.56 -33.01 2.95
CA LEU A 726 10.30 -32.10 2.08
C LEU A 726 10.75 -32.86 0.81
N ASP A 727 10.20 -32.40 -0.33
CA ASP A 727 10.66 -32.85 -1.64
C ASP A 727 12.09 -32.37 -1.90
N ARG A 728 13.01 -33.29 -2.15
CA ARG A 728 14.44 -33.01 -2.40
C ARG A 728 14.65 -32.11 -3.63
N GLN A 729 13.78 -32.18 -4.64
CA GLN A 729 13.87 -31.30 -5.80
C GLN A 729 13.48 -29.85 -5.45
N SER A 730 12.64 -29.68 -4.43
CA SER A 730 12.27 -28.37 -3.92
C SER A 730 13.29 -27.78 -2.98
N GLY A 731 13.94 -28.63 -2.16
CA GLY A 731 14.98 -28.17 -1.23
C GLY A 731 15.52 -29.27 -0.32
N GLU A 732 16.67 -29.02 0.29
CA GLU A 732 17.35 -29.95 1.16
C GLU A 732 17.88 -29.29 2.43
N ILE A 733 17.86 -30.04 3.53
CA ILE A 733 18.41 -29.59 4.81
C ILE A 733 19.62 -30.44 5.15
N PHE A 734 20.65 -29.79 5.66
CA PHE A 734 21.92 -30.42 6.08
C PHE A 734 22.26 -30.03 7.52
N GLU A 735 22.76 -30.96 8.31
CA GLU A 735 23.43 -30.69 9.57
C GLU A 735 24.91 -30.40 9.35
N VAL A 736 25.46 -29.43 10.11
CA VAL A 736 26.88 -29.10 10.09
C VAL A 736 27.64 -30.08 11.02
N VAL A 737 28.57 -30.80 10.45
CA VAL A 737 29.44 -31.76 11.20
C VAL A 737 30.54 -30.97 11.93
N THR A 738 30.44 -30.90 13.25
CA THR A 738 31.38 -30.12 14.09
C THR A 738 32.70 -30.89 14.43
N SER A 739 32.67 -32.18 14.38
CA SER A 739 33.85 -33.04 14.54
C SER A 739 33.82 -34.08 13.42
N PRO A 740 34.94 -34.43 12.77
CA PRO A 740 34.95 -35.59 11.93
C PRO A 740 34.66 -36.80 12.84
N ASP A 741 33.65 -37.58 12.47
CA ASP A 741 33.49 -38.90 13.11
C ASP A 741 34.83 -39.64 12.91
N ARG A 742 35.54 -39.96 14.00
CA ARG A 742 36.69 -40.89 13.91
C ARG A 742 36.10 -42.21 13.44
N PRO A 743 36.68 -42.84 12.40
CA PRO A 743 36.22 -44.13 11.92
C PRO A 743 36.22 -45.18 13.00
#